data_8e6fcf9161f03e53cdfc64368ac5ab77
#
_entry.id   8e6fcf9161f03e53cdfc64368ac5ab77
#
_cell.length_a   1.000
_cell.length_b   1.000
_cell.length_c   1.000
_cell.angle_alpha   90.00
_cell.angle_beta   90.00
_cell.angle_gamma   90.00
#
_symmetry.space_group_name_H-M   'P 1'
#
loop_
_entity.id
_entity.type
_entity.pdbx_description
1 polymer ?
#
loop_
_entity_poly.entity_id
_entity_poly.type
_entity_poly.pdbx_seq_one_letter_code
_entity_poly.pdbx_strand_id
1 'polypeptide(L)'
;MNILKYTNRFIKSGFVGITCLACFSSCNYLDVIPPAQPDMEDTMTDKSATLGFLFSCYAPILEFHTYNINYLENGSDETLYPLTWSGQCQKIQFGTANTTDGIGMWYTWYSALGQVHRFLQQIDILNPVGVTEDDKDEYKGECYFLDAYYHFRLLNTYGPIPIVSEMMDPNITKNEMPGRSHFDYCVKYIVDKLDQAAYLLPDKRELSDAGRADATICKCIKARVLLYAASPLWNGSFYDKSWKNSKYETPGYGNELVSSQYERKKWDNALVACQEALTAAKKAGYNLFDIETANSIAEKQKVPLPFIPGKEEDTPENTLFKERVRMFQYLVASNESDGNNELIWGVNTKRMGPSDYWPTISQAPRKIIKTNGTTWHSMSGWSFNAPTLNTVQRFYTENGKLPADDNDFYRKSEWYTRFYEGTSSPALERDDIDKEDVKNDIIKFNVGREARYYAWIAFDGCQYATNIRDGEPLWLNLKNSATNGYVLNDRNYTGTGFMTKKFMTPDIKYDKTNKVTGNTTRLPFIRMAELYLNLAECYAALGNNGEALKQLNFVRERAGFDGLTEADMPRLNMSVVDLIRNERFVELFKEGHRYYDMRRWTIAPQVSGAGKIYVLNNNKVDPTFEEFNQPILAEQPLRWYNRLYLLPPDDTEIYSNPQ
;
A
#
# COMPACT_ATOMS: atom_id res chain seq x y z
N MET A 1 2.72 -60.92 -27.30
CA MET A 1 3.06 -62.27 -27.75
C MET A 1 3.80 -62.95 -26.61
N ASN A 2 3.09 -63.91 -26.07
CA ASN A 2 3.51 -65.14 -25.40
C ASN A 2 4.37 -65.08 -24.13
N ILE A 3 3.78 -65.39 -22.96
CA ILE A 3 3.44 -66.76 -22.49
C ILE A 3 4.70 -67.45 -21.96
N LEU A 4 4.79 -67.95 -20.77
CA LEU A 4 4.18 -68.96 -19.92
C LEU A 4 5.15 -69.19 -18.75
N LYS A 5 4.75 -69.36 -17.59
CA LYS A 5 4.07 -70.43 -16.84
C LYS A 5 5.00 -71.38 -16.05
N TYR A 6 4.57 -71.67 -14.86
CA TYR A 6 4.66 -72.88 -14.05
C TYR A 6 5.97 -73.22 -13.31
N THR A 7 6.05 -73.83 -12.18
CA THR A 7 5.09 -74.51 -11.24
C THR A 7 5.81 -74.81 -9.89
N ASN A 8 5.09 -74.75 -8.82
CA ASN A 8 4.86 -75.80 -7.78
C ASN A 8 6.04 -76.63 -7.24
N ARG A 9 6.23 -76.85 -5.97
CA ARG A 9 5.43 -77.59 -4.98
C ARG A 9 6.26 -77.89 -3.72
N PHE A 10 5.60 -77.77 -2.56
CA PHE A 10 5.65 -78.57 -1.38
C PHE A 10 6.98 -79.18 -0.86
N ILE A 11 7.28 -78.98 0.42
CA ILE A 11 7.27 -80.12 1.42
C ILE A 11 7.04 -79.54 2.82
N LYS A 12 6.26 -80.26 3.53
CA LYS A 12 5.66 -80.08 4.85
C LYS A 12 6.62 -80.37 6.00
N SER A 13 6.28 -79.84 7.12
CA SER A 13 6.23 -80.44 8.44
C SER A 13 7.45 -80.34 9.37
N GLY A 14 7.20 -79.65 10.45
CA GLY A 14 7.51 -80.26 11.75
C GLY A 14 8.64 -79.52 12.53
N PHE A 15 8.29 -78.69 13.41
CA PHE A 15 8.57 -78.87 14.83
C PHE A 15 7.82 -77.80 15.64
N VAL A 16 6.99 -78.28 16.51
CA VAL A 16 6.29 -77.61 17.58
C VAL A 16 7.21 -77.48 18.77
N GLY A 17 7.23 -76.29 19.40
CA GLY A 17 7.45 -76.23 20.80
C GLY A 17 8.61 -75.35 21.25
N ILE A 18 8.27 -74.50 22.21
CA ILE A 18 9.15 -73.79 23.11
C ILE A 18 9.73 -72.48 22.50
N THR A 19 9.23 -71.26 22.77
CA THR A 19 9.37 -70.51 24.01
C THR A 19 8.51 -69.24 23.93
N CYS A 20 7.41 -69.19 24.61
CA CYS A 20 6.85 -67.94 25.12
C CYS A 20 7.66 -67.57 26.38
N LEU A 21 8.48 -66.52 26.30
CA LEU A 21 8.97 -65.77 27.44
C LEU A 21 10.20 -64.92 27.00
N ALA A 22 9.98 -63.88 26.23
CA ALA A 22 10.90 -62.75 26.13
C ALA A 22 10.32 -61.65 25.23
N CYS A 23 9.17 -61.10 25.59
CA CYS A 23 8.61 -59.91 24.93
C CYS A 23 7.99 -58.97 25.95
N PHE A 24 8.78 -58.57 26.95
CA PHE A 24 8.48 -57.39 27.76
C PHE A 24 9.73 -56.56 27.92
N SER A 25 10.27 -56.03 26.81
CA SER A 25 11.19 -54.95 26.81
C SER A 25 11.08 -54.23 25.45
N SER A 26 9.94 -53.66 25.24
CA SER A 26 9.77 -52.78 24.10
C SER A 26 8.67 -51.79 24.42
N CYS A 27 9.02 -50.74 25.06
CA CYS A 27 8.21 -49.53 25.13
C CYS A 27 9.05 -48.28 25.30
N ASN A 28 10.15 -48.21 24.55
CA ASN A 28 10.85 -46.92 24.37
C ASN A 28 11.04 -46.58 22.88
N TYR A 29 10.26 -47.18 21.98
CA TYR A 29 10.38 -46.90 20.55
C TYR A 29 9.32 -45.92 20.05
N LEU A 30 8.44 -45.44 20.93
CA LEU A 30 7.40 -44.47 20.61
C LEU A 30 7.77 -43.03 21.03
N ASP A 31 8.89 -42.85 21.71
CA ASP A 31 9.42 -41.51 22.04
C ASP A 31 10.56 -41.04 21.12
N VAL A 32 10.73 -41.63 19.96
CA VAL A 32 11.60 -41.05 18.95
C VAL A 32 10.80 -39.93 18.27
N ILE A 33 10.86 -38.74 18.84
CA ILE A 33 10.52 -37.52 18.11
C ILE A 33 11.35 -37.53 16.81
N PRO A 34 10.72 -37.45 15.63
CA PRO A 34 11.48 -37.40 14.39
C PRO A 34 12.50 -36.25 14.48
N PRO A 35 13.79 -36.47 14.19
CA PRO A 35 14.84 -35.44 14.38
C PRO A 35 14.72 -34.25 13.41
N ALA A 36 13.56 -34.01 12.85
CA ALA A 36 13.27 -32.98 11.87
C ALA A 36 12.11 -32.01 12.25
N GLN A 37 11.51 -32.15 13.43
CA GLN A 37 10.61 -31.11 13.94
C GLN A 37 11.30 -30.42 15.11
N PRO A 38 11.84 -29.20 14.94
CA PRO A 38 12.36 -28.42 16.06
C PRO A 38 11.22 -28.21 17.06
N ASP A 39 11.46 -28.52 18.32
CA ASP A 39 10.54 -28.19 19.39
C ASP A 39 10.65 -26.69 19.76
N MET A 40 9.85 -26.23 20.71
CA MET A 40 9.88 -24.81 21.11
C MET A 40 11.18 -24.44 21.78
N GLU A 41 11.87 -25.39 22.42
CA GLU A 41 13.18 -25.15 23.04
C GLU A 41 14.25 -24.86 21.98
N ASP A 42 14.16 -25.52 20.83
CA ASP A 42 15.06 -25.30 19.70
C ASP A 42 14.91 -23.90 19.05
N THR A 43 13.75 -23.27 19.19
CA THR A 43 13.45 -21.97 18.53
C THR A 43 14.04 -20.76 19.23
N MET A 44 14.45 -20.87 20.51
CA MET A 44 14.98 -19.79 21.32
C MET A 44 16.20 -20.21 22.13
N THR A 45 17.13 -20.94 21.55
CA THR A 45 18.33 -21.44 22.22
C THR A 45 19.31 -20.32 22.60
N ASP A 46 19.44 -19.33 21.72
CA ASP A 46 20.37 -18.22 21.85
C ASP A 46 19.82 -16.92 21.26
N LYS A 47 20.59 -15.83 21.36
CA LYS A 47 20.18 -14.50 20.85
C LYS A 47 19.86 -14.52 19.35
N SER A 48 20.60 -15.28 18.52
CA SER A 48 20.37 -15.33 17.07
C SER A 48 19.07 -16.07 16.73
N ALA A 49 18.84 -17.21 17.39
CA ALA A 49 17.59 -17.98 17.23
C ALA A 49 16.37 -17.17 17.71
N THR A 50 16.49 -16.49 18.85
CA THR A 50 15.46 -15.60 19.41
C THR A 50 15.12 -14.46 18.44
N LEU A 51 16.12 -13.79 17.88
CA LEU A 51 15.91 -12.76 16.84
C LEU A 51 15.27 -13.34 15.57
N GLY A 52 15.67 -14.54 15.18
CA GLY A 52 15.05 -15.26 14.05
C GLY A 52 13.54 -15.48 14.27
N PHE A 53 13.15 -15.88 15.48
CA PHE A 53 11.75 -16.03 15.84
C PHE A 53 11.04 -14.67 15.87
N LEU A 54 11.62 -13.63 16.47
CA LEU A 54 11.06 -12.27 16.47
C LEU A 54 10.82 -11.78 15.03
N PHE A 55 11.77 -11.98 14.11
CA PHE A 55 11.63 -11.61 12.71
C PHE A 55 10.52 -12.41 12.01
N SER A 56 10.28 -13.66 12.41
CA SER A 56 9.14 -14.41 11.89
C SER A 56 7.80 -13.80 12.30
N CYS A 57 7.75 -13.11 13.46
CA CYS A 57 6.56 -12.34 13.87
C CYS A 57 6.29 -11.12 12.97
N TYR A 58 7.32 -10.56 12.32
CA TYR A 58 7.16 -9.48 11.32
C TYR A 58 6.78 -9.98 9.91
N ALA A 59 7.00 -11.27 9.62
CA ALA A 59 6.83 -11.81 8.26
C ALA A 59 5.45 -11.53 7.63
N PRO A 60 4.31 -11.58 8.35
CA PRO A 60 3.00 -11.25 7.79
C PRO A 60 2.89 -9.83 7.26
N ILE A 61 3.61 -8.85 7.84
CA ILE A 61 3.67 -7.49 7.33
C ILE A 61 4.33 -7.48 5.94
N LEU A 62 5.44 -8.20 5.79
CA LEU A 62 6.17 -8.30 4.52
C LEU A 62 5.33 -8.97 3.44
N GLU A 63 4.66 -10.08 3.75
CA GLU A 63 3.82 -10.80 2.79
C GLU A 63 2.67 -9.94 2.29
N PHE A 64 1.98 -9.26 3.19
CA PHE A 64 0.86 -8.41 2.85
C PHE A 64 1.24 -7.28 1.89
N HIS A 65 2.39 -6.64 2.11
CA HIS A 65 2.79 -5.47 1.32
C HIS A 65 3.61 -5.80 0.08
N THR A 66 4.29 -6.95 0.03
CA THR A 66 5.14 -7.30 -1.12
C THR A 66 4.41 -8.06 -2.23
N TYR A 67 3.39 -8.85 -1.92
CA TYR A 67 2.77 -9.74 -2.90
C TYR A 67 1.80 -9.06 -3.86
N ASN A 68 1.14 -7.96 -3.48
CA ASN A 68 0.01 -7.47 -4.26
C ASN A 68 -0.09 -5.97 -4.38
N ILE A 69 0.96 -5.20 -4.01
CA ILE A 69 0.73 -3.77 -3.85
C ILE A 69 -0.65 -3.57 -3.22
N ASN A 70 -0.84 -4.25 -2.11
CA ASN A 70 -2.03 -4.16 -1.32
C ASN A 70 -3.33 -4.09 -2.16
N TYR A 71 -3.82 -5.23 -2.65
CA TYR A 71 -5.03 -5.23 -3.48
C TYR A 71 -6.27 -4.73 -2.75
N LEU A 72 -6.30 -4.76 -1.43
CA LEU A 72 -7.38 -4.11 -0.68
C LEU A 72 -7.33 -2.59 -0.91
N GLU A 73 -6.15 -2.00 -0.81
CA GLU A 73 -5.94 -0.57 -0.98
C GLU A 73 -6.18 -0.11 -2.43
N ASN A 74 -5.92 -0.98 -3.41
CA ASN A 74 -6.32 -0.75 -4.80
C ASN A 74 -7.83 -0.90 -5.05
N GLY A 75 -8.61 -1.40 -4.07
CA GLY A 75 -10.08 -1.43 -4.09
C GLY A 75 -10.73 -0.05 -3.85
N SER A 76 -10.07 1.03 -4.23
CA SER A 76 -10.52 2.42 -4.12
C SER A 76 -10.87 3.01 -5.51
N ASP A 77 -11.14 4.32 -5.55
CA ASP A 77 -11.40 5.08 -6.78
C ASP A 77 -10.13 5.62 -7.45
N GLU A 78 -8.94 5.38 -6.88
CA GLU A 78 -7.68 5.91 -7.41
C GLU A 78 -7.29 5.31 -8.75
N THR A 79 -7.46 4.00 -8.90
CA THR A 79 -6.98 3.24 -10.06
C THR A 79 -7.99 2.21 -10.52
N LEU A 80 -7.89 1.82 -11.79
CA LEU A 80 -8.60 0.70 -12.38
C LEU A 80 -7.63 -0.31 -13.00
N TYR A 81 -8.09 -1.54 -13.06
CA TYR A 81 -7.44 -2.63 -13.79
C TYR A 81 -8.20 -2.91 -15.08
N PRO A 82 -7.54 -3.42 -16.13
CA PRO A 82 -8.24 -3.94 -17.30
C PRO A 82 -9.27 -5.01 -16.92
N LEU A 83 -10.38 -5.09 -17.65
CA LEU A 83 -11.45 -6.06 -17.40
C LEU A 83 -10.99 -7.51 -17.46
N THR A 84 -9.99 -7.78 -18.29
CA THR A 84 -9.36 -9.09 -18.44
C THR A 84 -8.59 -9.58 -17.20
N TRP A 85 -8.34 -8.69 -16.24
CA TRP A 85 -7.85 -9.05 -14.93
C TRP A 85 -9.00 -9.41 -13.99
N SER A 86 -8.91 -10.57 -13.33
CA SER A 86 -9.85 -10.99 -12.28
C SER A 86 -9.18 -10.90 -10.92
N GLY A 87 -9.00 -9.68 -10.43
CA GLY A 87 -8.36 -9.43 -9.13
C GLY A 87 -9.35 -9.25 -7.99
N GLN A 88 -8.91 -9.49 -6.76
CA GLN A 88 -9.76 -9.29 -5.58
C GLN A 88 -10.15 -7.83 -5.36
N CYS A 89 -9.27 -6.86 -5.70
CA CYS A 89 -9.60 -5.44 -5.67
C CYS A 89 -10.78 -5.09 -6.58
N GLN A 90 -10.90 -5.74 -7.75
CA GLN A 90 -12.01 -5.55 -8.66
C GLN A 90 -13.33 -6.02 -8.06
N LYS A 91 -13.35 -7.13 -7.29
CA LYS A 91 -14.55 -7.56 -6.58
C LYS A 91 -15.03 -6.52 -5.57
N ILE A 92 -14.11 -5.84 -4.89
CA ILE A 92 -14.43 -4.71 -4.01
C ILE A 92 -14.97 -3.54 -4.82
N GLN A 93 -14.27 -3.13 -5.89
CA GLN A 93 -14.66 -2.00 -6.74
C GLN A 93 -16.03 -2.21 -7.40
N PHE A 94 -16.32 -3.42 -7.87
CA PHE A 94 -17.58 -3.76 -8.55
C PHE A 94 -18.71 -4.16 -7.60
N GLY A 95 -18.44 -4.15 -6.29
CA GLY A 95 -19.44 -4.46 -5.27
C GLY A 95 -19.84 -5.94 -5.20
N THR A 96 -19.03 -6.83 -5.75
CA THR A 96 -19.31 -8.28 -5.79
C THR A 96 -18.61 -9.08 -4.70
N ALA A 97 -17.73 -8.44 -3.93
CA ALA A 97 -17.02 -9.09 -2.81
C ALA A 97 -17.99 -9.76 -1.82
N ASN A 98 -17.69 -11.00 -1.42
CA ASN A 98 -18.51 -11.81 -0.53
C ASN A 98 -17.64 -12.74 0.33
N THR A 99 -18.24 -13.52 1.21
CA THR A 99 -17.58 -14.40 2.20
C THR A 99 -16.81 -15.57 1.58
N THR A 100 -17.14 -15.98 0.35
CA THR A 100 -16.47 -17.10 -0.34
C THR A 100 -15.23 -16.68 -1.14
N ASP A 101 -14.93 -15.39 -1.21
CA ASP A 101 -13.90 -14.86 -2.09
C ASP A 101 -12.48 -14.90 -1.54
N GLY A 102 -12.31 -15.17 -0.24
CA GLY A 102 -11.00 -15.15 0.42
C GLY A 102 -10.26 -13.81 0.31
N ILE A 103 -11.02 -12.69 0.24
CA ILE A 103 -10.42 -11.34 0.08
C ILE A 103 -9.78 -10.89 1.38
N GLY A 104 -10.17 -11.49 2.48
CA GLY A 104 -9.75 -11.07 3.79
C GLY A 104 -8.38 -11.60 4.20
N MET A 105 -7.82 -10.92 5.17
CA MET A 105 -6.59 -11.31 5.86
C MET A 105 -6.89 -11.74 7.31
N TRP A 106 -8.12 -12.15 7.61
CA TRP A 106 -8.56 -12.53 8.95
C TRP A 106 -7.66 -13.62 9.54
N TYR A 107 -7.59 -14.74 8.85
CA TYR A 107 -6.74 -15.86 9.26
C TYR A 107 -5.27 -15.46 9.42
N THR A 108 -4.72 -14.71 8.47
CA THR A 108 -3.31 -14.29 8.49
C THR A 108 -2.99 -13.44 9.71
N TRP A 109 -3.85 -12.45 10.03
CA TRP A 109 -3.60 -11.56 11.16
C TRP A 109 -3.79 -12.26 12.51
N TYR A 110 -4.79 -13.13 12.66
CA TYR A 110 -4.95 -13.91 13.90
C TYR A 110 -3.85 -14.97 14.06
N SER A 111 -3.38 -15.59 12.99
CA SER A 111 -2.21 -16.48 13.02
C SER A 111 -0.95 -15.73 13.43
N ALA A 112 -0.77 -14.50 12.95
CA ALA A 112 0.33 -13.62 13.34
C ALA A 112 0.27 -13.24 14.83
N LEU A 113 -0.93 -12.93 15.35
CA LEU A 113 -1.15 -12.69 16.79
C LEU A 113 -0.77 -13.93 17.61
N GLY A 114 -1.18 -15.13 17.18
CA GLY A 114 -0.77 -16.38 17.83
C GLY A 114 0.75 -16.55 17.89
N GLN A 115 1.47 -16.17 16.83
CA GLN A 115 2.93 -16.20 16.80
C GLN A 115 3.57 -15.20 17.79
N VAL A 116 3.06 -13.97 17.82
CA VAL A 116 3.48 -12.92 18.75
C VAL A 116 3.25 -13.34 20.20
N HIS A 117 2.07 -13.86 20.52
CA HIS A 117 1.74 -14.29 21.89
C HIS A 117 2.56 -15.52 22.31
N ARG A 118 2.90 -16.41 21.38
CA ARG A 118 3.81 -17.52 21.64
C ARG A 118 5.21 -17.02 21.97
N PHE A 119 5.71 -16.03 21.24
CA PHE A 119 7.00 -15.39 21.55
C PHE A 119 6.98 -14.80 22.97
N LEU A 120 5.96 -13.99 23.30
CA LEU A 120 5.81 -13.37 24.63
C LEU A 120 5.73 -14.40 25.76
N GLN A 121 5.06 -15.52 25.53
CA GLN A 121 4.95 -16.60 26.53
C GLN A 121 6.29 -17.30 26.75
N GLN A 122 7.09 -17.51 25.71
CA GLN A 122 8.29 -18.34 25.76
C GLN A 122 9.56 -17.59 26.17
N ILE A 123 9.67 -16.29 25.86
CA ILE A 123 10.90 -15.51 26.10
C ILE A 123 11.37 -15.51 27.56
N ASP A 124 10.43 -15.52 28.51
CA ASP A 124 10.74 -15.56 29.93
C ASP A 124 10.94 -16.98 30.45
N ILE A 125 10.29 -17.98 29.84
CA ILE A 125 10.36 -19.38 30.24
C ILE A 125 11.70 -20.00 29.82
N LEU A 126 12.08 -19.82 28.54
CA LEU A 126 13.23 -20.48 27.94
C LEU A 126 14.57 -19.81 28.32
N ASN A 127 14.55 -18.54 28.67
CA ASN A 127 15.72 -17.77 29.07
C ASN A 127 16.95 -17.96 28.14
N PRO A 128 16.87 -17.53 26.86
CA PRO A 128 17.85 -17.85 25.81
C PRO A 128 19.27 -17.37 26.15
N VAL A 129 20.29 -18.14 25.75
CA VAL A 129 21.70 -17.81 26.04
C VAL A 129 22.08 -16.51 25.29
N GLY A 130 22.69 -15.57 26.03
CA GLY A 130 23.19 -14.31 25.49
C GLY A 130 22.10 -13.25 25.24
N VAL A 131 20.85 -13.48 25.68
CA VAL A 131 19.80 -12.50 25.75
C VAL A 131 19.77 -11.86 27.13
N THR A 132 19.97 -10.56 27.21
CA THR A 132 19.91 -9.77 28.46
C THR A 132 18.47 -9.41 28.82
N GLU A 133 18.23 -8.92 30.04
CA GLU A 133 16.91 -8.41 30.43
C GLU A 133 16.51 -7.19 29.57
N ASP A 134 17.47 -6.31 29.25
CA ASP A 134 17.23 -5.17 28.35
C ASP A 134 16.84 -5.65 26.94
N ASP A 135 17.50 -6.71 26.42
CA ASP A 135 17.11 -7.33 25.14
C ASP A 135 15.68 -7.90 25.22
N LYS A 136 15.32 -8.56 26.34
CA LYS A 136 13.97 -9.11 26.52
C LYS A 136 12.91 -8.03 26.54
N ASP A 137 13.16 -6.94 27.25
CA ASP A 137 12.24 -5.80 27.32
C ASP A 137 12.04 -5.18 25.93
N GLU A 138 13.13 -5.01 25.18
CA GLU A 138 13.05 -4.51 23.81
C GLU A 138 12.26 -5.46 22.88
N TYR A 139 12.51 -6.77 22.93
CA TYR A 139 11.78 -7.75 22.12
C TYR A 139 10.31 -7.84 22.51
N LYS A 140 9.98 -7.72 23.80
CA LYS A 140 8.60 -7.60 24.27
C LYS A 140 7.93 -6.32 23.74
N GLY A 141 8.66 -5.19 23.75
CA GLY A 141 8.19 -3.94 23.17
C GLY A 141 7.82 -4.08 21.70
N GLU A 142 8.66 -4.78 20.91
CA GLU A 142 8.32 -5.08 19.49
C GLU A 142 7.10 -5.99 19.36
N CYS A 143 6.98 -7.00 20.21
CA CYS A 143 5.82 -7.87 20.23
C CYS A 143 4.54 -7.12 20.60
N TYR A 144 4.56 -6.18 21.55
CA TYR A 144 3.41 -5.33 21.87
C TYR A 144 3.05 -4.40 20.71
N PHE A 145 4.03 -3.89 19.99
CA PHE A 145 3.78 -3.15 18.75
C PHE A 145 3.09 -4.01 17.68
N LEU A 146 3.59 -5.23 17.45
CA LEU A 146 3.03 -6.16 16.48
C LEU A 146 1.61 -6.60 16.85
N ASP A 147 1.36 -6.88 18.13
CA ASP A 147 0.03 -7.17 18.68
C ASP A 147 -0.95 -6.02 18.33
N ALA A 148 -0.57 -4.79 18.68
CA ALA A 148 -1.36 -3.60 18.38
C ALA A 148 -1.58 -3.41 16.88
N TYR A 149 -0.53 -3.58 16.07
CA TYR A 149 -0.60 -3.38 14.64
C TYR A 149 -1.51 -4.40 13.94
N TYR A 150 -1.43 -5.67 14.32
CA TYR A 150 -2.28 -6.72 13.74
C TYR A 150 -3.75 -6.56 14.13
N HIS A 151 -4.03 -6.20 15.40
CA HIS A 151 -5.39 -5.84 15.80
C HIS A 151 -5.89 -4.60 15.07
N PHE A 152 -5.05 -3.59 14.83
CA PHE A 152 -5.42 -2.43 14.05
C PHE A 152 -5.73 -2.78 12.59
N ARG A 153 -4.97 -3.68 11.96
CA ARG A 153 -5.25 -4.14 10.59
C ARG A 153 -6.58 -4.89 10.50
N LEU A 154 -6.87 -5.75 11.49
CA LEU A 154 -8.16 -6.42 11.63
C LEU A 154 -9.29 -5.40 11.81
N LEU A 155 -9.14 -4.46 12.75
CA LEU A 155 -10.14 -3.44 13.06
C LEU A 155 -10.49 -2.56 11.84
N ASN A 156 -9.48 -2.12 11.09
CA ASN A 156 -9.69 -1.29 9.90
C ASN A 156 -10.39 -2.03 8.76
N THR A 157 -10.23 -3.34 8.68
CA THR A 157 -10.75 -4.15 7.59
C THR A 157 -12.15 -4.67 7.91
N TYR A 158 -12.37 -5.11 9.15
CA TYR A 158 -13.57 -5.87 9.56
C TYR A 158 -14.46 -5.14 10.58
N GLY A 159 -14.05 -3.92 11.01
CA GLY A 159 -14.71 -3.21 12.11
C GLY A 159 -14.47 -3.88 13.46
N PRO A 160 -15.46 -3.88 14.38
CA PRO A 160 -15.40 -4.61 15.64
C PRO A 160 -14.88 -6.04 15.47
N ILE A 161 -13.93 -6.43 16.31
CA ILE A 161 -13.22 -7.73 16.22
C ILE A 161 -13.13 -8.39 17.61
N PRO A 162 -12.97 -9.72 17.67
CA PRO A 162 -12.51 -10.37 18.89
C PRO A 162 -11.11 -9.89 19.28
N ILE A 163 -10.93 -9.46 20.52
CA ILE A 163 -9.62 -9.14 21.07
C ILE A 163 -9.01 -10.42 21.64
N VAL A 164 -7.82 -10.76 21.17
CA VAL A 164 -7.00 -11.88 21.65
C VAL A 164 -5.77 -11.27 22.31
N SER A 165 -5.68 -11.32 23.64
CA SER A 165 -4.62 -10.66 24.42
C SER A 165 -3.47 -11.57 24.84
N GLU A 166 -3.62 -12.89 24.65
CA GLU A 166 -2.66 -13.92 25.02
C GLU A 166 -2.86 -15.19 24.19
N MET A 167 -2.00 -16.19 24.34
CA MET A 167 -2.17 -17.49 23.69
C MET A 167 -3.51 -18.12 24.10
N MET A 168 -4.32 -18.42 23.12
CA MET A 168 -5.59 -19.13 23.35
C MET A 168 -5.31 -20.60 23.65
N ASP A 169 -6.11 -21.19 24.57
CA ASP A 169 -6.10 -22.64 24.80
C ASP A 169 -6.51 -23.34 23.49
N PRO A 170 -5.67 -24.26 22.96
CA PRO A 170 -6.03 -25.02 21.77
C PRO A 170 -7.28 -25.91 21.94
N ASN A 171 -7.70 -26.17 23.18
CA ASN A 171 -8.90 -26.93 23.50
C ASN A 171 -10.15 -26.06 23.73
N ILE A 172 -10.03 -24.72 23.53
CA ILE A 172 -11.18 -23.81 23.71
C ILE A 172 -12.36 -24.25 22.85
N THR A 173 -13.53 -24.31 23.46
CA THR A 173 -14.75 -24.67 22.72
C THR A 173 -15.30 -23.46 21.95
N LYS A 174 -16.07 -23.72 20.90
CA LYS A 174 -16.70 -22.65 20.10
C LYS A 174 -17.56 -21.68 20.93
N ASN A 175 -18.12 -22.13 22.02
CA ASN A 175 -18.96 -21.29 22.90
C ASN A 175 -18.15 -20.41 23.86
N GLU A 176 -16.88 -20.73 24.07
CA GLU A 176 -15.96 -19.98 24.91
C GLU A 176 -15.12 -18.98 24.12
N MET A 177 -15.12 -19.08 22.78
CA MET A 177 -14.42 -18.12 21.93
C MET A 177 -14.97 -16.71 22.15
N PRO A 178 -14.09 -15.68 22.22
CA PRO A 178 -14.55 -14.30 22.36
C PRO A 178 -15.32 -13.86 21.12
N GLY A 179 -16.43 -13.17 21.36
CA GLY A 179 -17.17 -12.47 20.32
C GLY A 179 -16.48 -11.16 19.90
N ARG A 180 -17.06 -10.46 18.93
CA ARG A 180 -16.58 -9.14 18.54
C ARG A 180 -16.70 -8.17 19.72
N SER A 181 -15.65 -7.44 20.01
CA SER A 181 -15.63 -6.38 21.02
C SER A 181 -16.06 -5.05 20.41
N HIS A 182 -16.68 -4.17 21.21
CA HIS A 182 -17.04 -2.82 20.78
C HIS A 182 -15.85 -2.09 20.14
N PHE A 183 -16.09 -1.33 19.08
CA PHE A 183 -15.04 -0.64 18.33
C PHE A 183 -14.10 0.18 19.23
N ASP A 184 -14.68 0.98 20.14
CA ASP A 184 -13.87 1.84 21.02
C ASP A 184 -13.08 1.03 22.07
N TYR A 185 -13.56 -0.15 22.47
CA TYR A 185 -12.81 -1.07 23.31
C TYR A 185 -11.59 -1.62 22.55
N CYS A 186 -11.77 -1.99 21.28
CA CYS A 186 -10.66 -2.42 20.43
C CYS A 186 -9.61 -1.29 20.26
N VAL A 187 -10.07 -0.06 20.01
CA VAL A 187 -9.19 1.13 19.92
C VAL A 187 -8.40 1.31 21.22
N LYS A 188 -9.06 1.24 22.38
CA LYS A 188 -8.39 1.37 23.67
C LYS A 188 -7.30 0.29 23.86
N TYR A 189 -7.61 -0.96 23.57
CA TYR A 189 -6.66 -2.06 23.65
C TYR A 189 -5.41 -1.81 22.78
N ILE A 190 -5.63 -1.42 21.52
CA ILE A 190 -4.55 -1.13 20.57
C ILE A 190 -3.67 0.02 21.07
N VAL A 191 -4.28 1.10 21.57
CA VAL A 191 -3.56 2.26 22.10
C VAL A 191 -2.75 1.89 23.35
N ASP A 192 -3.35 1.13 24.28
CA ASP A 192 -2.65 0.68 25.48
C ASP A 192 -1.41 -0.19 25.14
N LYS A 193 -1.51 -1.06 24.12
CA LYS A 193 -0.37 -1.86 23.63
C LYS A 193 0.70 -1.01 22.97
N LEU A 194 0.32 0.01 22.18
CA LEU A 194 1.27 0.94 21.55
C LEU A 194 2.01 1.79 22.60
N ASP A 195 1.33 2.20 23.66
CA ASP A 195 1.96 2.93 24.77
C ASP A 195 2.93 2.04 25.55
N GLN A 196 2.59 0.77 25.80
CA GLN A 196 3.48 -0.22 26.39
C GLN A 196 4.73 -0.44 25.51
N ALA A 197 4.52 -0.60 24.20
CA ALA A 197 5.62 -0.75 23.25
C ALA A 197 6.55 0.48 23.25
N ALA A 198 5.99 1.68 23.17
CA ALA A 198 6.76 2.92 23.14
C ALA A 198 7.56 3.17 24.43
N TYR A 199 7.12 2.61 25.56
CA TYR A 199 7.86 2.70 26.82
C TYR A 199 9.13 1.83 26.84
N LEU A 200 9.10 0.66 26.17
CA LEU A 200 10.19 -0.31 26.16
C LEU A 200 11.17 -0.10 25.00
N LEU A 201 10.74 0.58 23.94
CA LEU A 201 11.53 0.71 22.72
C LEU A 201 12.35 2.01 22.68
N PRO A 202 13.49 2.03 21.97
CA PRO A 202 14.26 3.25 21.76
C PRO A 202 13.48 4.29 20.96
N ASP A 203 13.77 5.57 21.13
CA ASP A 203 13.12 6.66 20.38
C ASP A 203 13.26 6.49 18.85
N LYS A 204 14.40 6.01 18.37
CA LYS A 204 14.71 5.68 16.97
C LYS A 204 15.75 4.58 16.90
N ARG A 205 15.62 3.69 15.93
CA ARG A 205 16.60 2.64 15.67
C ARG A 205 17.72 3.11 14.74
N GLU A 206 18.87 2.44 14.85
CA GLU A 206 19.96 2.57 13.89
C GLU A 206 19.57 2.00 12.52
N LEU A 207 20.27 2.44 11.46
CA LEU A 207 20.00 2.00 10.08
C LEU A 207 20.09 0.48 9.87
N SER A 208 20.93 -0.22 10.64
CA SER A 208 21.05 -1.68 10.59
C SER A 208 19.77 -2.40 10.99
N ASP A 209 18.98 -1.77 11.85
CA ASP A 209 17.70 -2.28 12.37
C ASP A 209 16.48 -1.59 11.76
N ALA A 210 16.70 -0.83 10.70
CA ALA A 210 15.62 -0.11 10.01
C ALA A 210 14.51 -1.07 9.52
N GLY A 211 13.27 -0.71 9.84
CA GLY A 211 12.07 -1.54 9.59
C GLY A 211 11.53 -2.25 10.84
N ARG A 212 12.33 -2.42 11.89
CA ARG A 212 11.86 -2.83 13.22
C ARG A 212 11.16 -1.66 13.92
N ALA A 213 10.21 -1.96 14.81
CA ALA A 213 9.49 -0.94 15.55
C ALA A 213 10.38 -0.15 16.52
N ASP A 214 10.08 1.13 16.68
CA ASP A 214 10.63 2.03 17.69
C ASP A 214 9.53 2.88 18.31
N ALA A 215 9.83 3.66 19.34
CA ALA A 215 8.85 4.48 20.04
C ALA A 215 8.22 5.56 19.15
N THR A 216 8.96 6.09 18.17
CA THR A 216 8.41 7.06 17.20
C THR A 216 7.38 6.41 16.30
N ILE A 217 7.66 5.21 15.78
CA ILE A 217 6.72 4.42 14.98
C ILE A 217 5.46 4.10 15.79
N CYS A 218 5.60 3.69 17.06
CA CYS A 218 4.45 3.42 17.94
C CYS A 218 3.54 4.66 18.09
N LYS A 219 4.12 5.83 18.34
CA LYS A 219 3.36 7.09 18.46
C LYS A 219 2.67 7.48 17.14
N CYS A 220 3.31 7.25 16.00
CA CYS A 220 2.73 7.52 14.68
C CYS A 220 1.54 6.59 14.38
N ILE A 221 1.65 5.29 14.70
CA ILE A 221 0.53 4.35 14.56
C ILE A 221 -0.60 4.71 15.53
N LYS A 222 -0.31 5.06 16.80
CA LYS A 222 -1.30 5.54 17.78
C LYS A 222 -2.08 6.74 17.23
N ALA A 223 -1.39 7.73 16.65
CA ALA A 223 -2.01 8.90 16.04
C ALA A 223 -2.98 8.50 14.90
N ARG A 224 -2.56 7.58 14.03
CA ARG A 224 -3.41 7.07 12.94
C ARG A 224 -4.64 6.32 13.47
N VAL A 225 -4.49 5.46 14.48
CA VAL A 225 -5.59 4.72 15.12
C VAL A 225 -6.63 5.67 15.68
N LEU A 226 -6.19 6.68 16.46
CA LEU A 226 -7.08 7.65 17.08
C LEU A 226 -7.75 8.59 16.07
N LEU A 227 -7.02 9.00 15.00
CA LEU A 227 -7.61 9.76 13.89
C LEU A 227 -8.75 8.96 13.22
N TYR A 228 -8.53 7.67 12.97
CA TYR A 228 -9.54 6.81 12.35
C TYR A 228 -10.75 6.65 13.26
N ALA A 229 -10.53 6.44 14.56
CA ALA A 229 -11.60 6.34 15.57
C ALA A 229 -12.40 7.62 15.73
N ALA A 230 -11.78 8.80 15.53
CA ALA A 230 -12.44 10.09 15.57
C ALA A 230 -13.23 10.41 14.29
N SER A 231 -12.92 9.73 13.19
CA SER A 231 -13.52 9.99 11.86
C SER A 231 -15.02 9.62 11.83
N PRO A 232 -15.82 10.23 10.93
CA PRO A 232 -17.28 10.10 10.92
C PRO A 232 -17.79 8.67 11.02
N LEU A 233 -17.23 7.72 10.28
CA LEU A 233 -17.70 6.33 10.26
C LEU A 233 -17.79 5.73 11.69
N TRP A 234 -16.78 5.97 12.51
CA TRP A 234 -16.65 5.40 13.86
C TRP A 234 -17.04 6.37 14.97
N ASN A 235 -17.46 7.57 14.57
CA ASN A 235 -17.88 8.63 15.49
C ASN A 235 -19.32 9.07 15.19
N GLY A 236 -20.25 8.14 15.34
CA GLY A 236 -21.68 8.36 15.25
C GLY A 236 -22.32 8.23 13.87
N SER A 237 -21.55 7.95 12.79
CA SER A 237 -22.10 7.85 11.43
C SER A 237 -22.02 6.44 10.81
N PHE A 238 -21.82 5.40 11.63
CA PHE A 238 -21.91 4.04 11.13
C PHE A 238 -23.32 3.76 10.61
N TYR A 239 -23.41 3.09 9.45
CA TYR A 239 -24.69 2.95 8.73
C TYR A 239 -25.71 2.05 9.45
N ASP A 240 -25.26 1.09 10.28
CA ASP A 240 -26.10 0.22 11.10
C ASP A 240 -25.83 0.46 12.60
N LYS A 241 -26.56 1.40 13.17
CA LYS A 241 -26.44 1.75 14.59
C LYS A 241 -27.04 0.69 15.53
N SER A 242 -27.72 -0.31 15.00
CA SER A 242 -28.31 -1.42 15.76
C SER A 242 -27.40 -2.65 15.82
N TRP A 243 -26.20 -2.58 15.20
CA TRP A 243 -25.28 -3.70 15.15
C TRP A 243 -24.77 -4.08 16.54
N LYS A 244 -25.06 -5.28 16.95
CA LYS A 244 -24.76 -5.81 18.29
C LYS A 244 -24.52 -7.31 18.28
N ASN A 245 -23.80 -7.79 19.26
CA ASN A 245 -23.67 -9.21 19.53
C ASN A 245 -24.96 -9.83 20.04
N SER A 246 -25.15 -11.13 19.82
CA SER A 246 -26.27 -11.88 20.38
C SER A 246 -26.00 -12.42 21.78
N LYS A 247 -24.74 -12.72 22.12
CA LYS A 247 -24.35 -13.43 23.34
C LYS A 247 -23.17 -12.78 24.07
N TYR A 248 -22.20 -12.20 23.34
CA TYR A 248 -20.99 -11.62 23.92
C TYR A 248 -21.22 -10.18 24.35
N GLU A 249 -20.75 -9.83 25.54
CA GLU A 249 -20.76 -8.48 26.08
C GLU A 249 -19.34 -7.94 26.23
N THR A 250 -19.10 -6.76 25.66
CA THR A 250 -17.84 -6.05 25.83
C THR A 250 -17.85 -5.32 27.18
N PRO A 251 -16.81 -5.44 28.01
CA PRO A 251 -16.73 -4.72 29.28
C PRO A 251 -16.93 -3.21 29.11
N GLY A 252 -17.93 -2.65 29.80
CA GLY A 252 -18.29 -1.22 29.75
C GLY A 252 -19.15 -0.80 28.56
N TYR A 253 -19.43 -1.69 27.60
CA TYR A 253 -20.24 -1.38 26.40
C TYR A 253 -21.44 -2.33 26.18
N GLY A 254 -21.56 -3.38 27.02
CA GLY A 254 -22.59 -4.40 26.81
C GLY A 254 -22.41 -5.13 25.49
N ASN A 255 -23.51 -5.41 24.80
CA ASN A 255 -23.50 -6.12 23.52
C ASN A 255 -23.44 -5.20 22.28
N GLU A 256 -23.41 -3.89 22.45
CA GLU A 256 -23.25 -2.95 21.32
C GLU A 256 -21.85 -3.03 20.71
N LEU A 257 -21.78 -2.84 19.39
CA LEU A 257 -20.51 -2.95 18.65
C LEU A 257 -19.97 -1.61 18.17
N VAL A 258 -20.81 -0.59 18.02
CA VAL A 258 -20.44 0.71 17.48
C VAL A 258 -21.12 1.85 18.25
N SER A 259 -20.41 2.96 18.38
CA SER A 259 -20.98 4.18 18.95
C SER A 259 -22.03 4.80 18.02
N SER A 260 -23.23 5.07 18.56
CA SER A 260 -24.35 5.70 17.83
C SER A 260 -24.30 7.24 17.87
N GLN A 261 -23.48 7.82 18.73
CA GLN A 261 -23.38 9.25 19.00
C GLN A 261 -22.01 9.81 18.61
N TYR A 262 -22.02 11.08 18.19
CA TYR A 262 -20.79 11.84 17.96
C TYR A 262 -20.17 12.25 19.31
N GLU A 263 -18.86 12.07 19.44
CA GLU A 263 -18.07 12.45 20.60
C GLU A 263 -16.90 13.36 20.16
N ARG A 264 -16.97 14.64 20.49
CA ARG A 264 -15.89 15.59 20.25
C ARG A 264 -14.56 15.12 20.87
N LYS A 265 -14.62 14.47 22.04
CA LYS A 265 -13.46 13.98 22.77
C LYS A 265 -12.55 13.05 21.94
N LYS A 266 -13.10 12.29 20.99
CA LYS A 266 -12.32 11.45 20.07
C LYS A 266 -11.38 12.31 19.21
N TRP A 267 -11.85 13.47 18.72
CA TRP A 267 -11.02 14.41 17.96
C TRP A 267 -9.98 15.11 18.84
N ASP A 268 -10.32 15.46 20.09
CA ASP A 268 -9.35 16.04 21.02
C ASP A 268 -8.21 15.04 21.30
N ASN A 269 -8.54 13.75 21.53
CA ASN A 269 -7.55 12.70 21.74
C ASN A 269 -6.69 12.46 20.48
N ALA A 270 -7.30 12.47 19.29
CA ALA A 270 -6.57 12.33 18.03
C ALA A 270 -5.61 13.50 17.80
N LEU A 271 -6.04 14.73 18.10
CA LEU A 271 -5.19 15.91 17.99
C LEU A 271 -3.93 15.80 18.87
N VAL A 272 -4.12 15.44 20.15
CA VAL A 272 -2.99 15.27 21.08
C VAL A 272 -2.02 14.20 20.57
N ALA A 273 -2.51 13.04 20.16
CA ALA A 273 -1.68 11.97 19.64
C ALA A 273 -0.94 12.37 18.36
N CYS A 274 -1.58 13.11 17.45
CA CYS A 274 -0.92 13.61 16.24
C CYS A 274 0.17 14.64 16.55
N GLN A 275 -0.02 15.50 17.56
CA GLN A 275 1.00 16.43 18.04
C GLN A 275 2.20 15.71 18.66
N GLU A 276 1.94 14.67 19.49
CA GLU A 276 2.98 13.82 20.09
C GLU A 276 3.77 13.08 19.03
N ALA A 277 3.10 12.51 18.01
CA ALA A 277 3.74 11.81 16.91
C ALA A 277 4.65 12.74 16.09
N LEU A 278 4.17 13.91 15.69
CA LEU A 278 4.97 14.89 14.94
C LEU A 278 6.17 15.39 15.76
N THR A 279 5.98 15.62 17.05
CA THR A 279 7.05 16.06 17.97
C THR A 279 8.12 14.97 18.09
N ALA A 280 7.71 13.72 18.28
CA ALA A 280 8.63 12.58 18.37
C ALA A 280 9.39 12.38 17.05
N ALA A 281 8.71 12.44 15.92
CA ALA A 281 9.35 12.30 14.61
C ALA A 281 10.39 13.41 14.36
N LYS A 282 10.07 14.67 14.66
CA LYS A 282 11.03 15.78 14.56
C LYS A 282 12.24 15.60 15.50
N LYS A 283 12.00 15.20 16.75
CA LYS A 283 13.08 14.91 17.72
C LYS A 283 14.00 13.79 17.22
N ALA A 284 13.44 12.79 16.54
CA ALA A 284 14.17 11.68 15.92
C ALA A 284 14.88 12.06 14.61
N GLY A 285 14.80 13.34 14.15
CA GLY A 285 15.48 13.84 12.97
C GLY A 285 14.74 13.63 11.65
N TYR A 286 13.47 13.23 11.70
CA TYR A 286 12.66 13.11 10.48
C TYR A 286 12.16 14.48 10.01
N ASN A 287 12.21 14.70 8.68
CA ASN A 287 11.82 15.95 8.02
C ASN A 287 11.15 15.64 6.68
N LEU A 288 10.49 16.63 6.09
CA LEU A 288 10.03 16.51 4.70
C LEU A 288 11.23 16.40 3.76
N PHE A 289 11.13 15.53 2.79
CA PHE A 289 12.15 15.30 1.77
C PHE A 289 12.32 16.53 0.89
N ASP A 290 13.55 16.90 0.54
CA ASP A 290 13.88 18.12 -0.13
C ASP A 290 14.62 17.95 -1.47
N ILE A 291 14.72 19.04 -2.24
CA ILE A 291 15.35 19.08 -3.56
C ILE A 291 16.86 18.84 -3.46
N GLU A 292 17.53 19.35 -2.44
CA GLU A 292 18.97 19.22 -2.28
C GLU A 292 19.39 17.76 -2.10
N THR A 293 18.70 17.06 -1.23
CA THR A 293 18.90 15.61 -1.02
C THR A 293 18.64 14.84 -2.31
N ALA A 294 17.54 15.12 -3.01
CA ALA A 294 17.21 14.45 -4.27
C ALA A 294 18.26 14.71 -5.37
N ASN A 295 18.78 15.94 -5.46
CA ASN A 295 19.84 16.30 -6.39
C ASN A 295 21.14 15.55 -6.09
N SER A 296 21.52 15.43 -4.81
CA SER A 296 22.68 14.62 -4.38
C SER A 296 22.57 13.15 -4.78
N ILE A 297 21.38 12.55 -4.62
CA ILE A 297 21.12 11.17 -5.05
C ILE A 297 21.25 11.05 -6.56
N ALA A 298 20.60 11.97 -7.30
CA ALA A 298 20.59 11.95 -8.77
C ALA A 298 21.99 12.12 -9.37
N GLU A 299 22.83 12.96 -8.78
CA GLU A 299 24.22 13.16 -9.20
C GLU A 299 25.03 11.86 -9.07
N LYS A 300 24.93 11.19 -7.91
CA LYS A 300 25.60 9.89 -7.67
C LYS A 300 25.14 8.81 -8.67
N GLN A 301 23.85 8.79 -8.98
CA GLN A 301 23.23 7.81 -9.88
C GLN A 301 23.29 8.23 -11.36
N LYS A 302 23.76 9.46 -11.67
CA LYS A 302 23.81 10.06 -13.01
C LYS A 302 22.45 10.05 -13.70
N VAL A 303 21.39 10.46 -12.94
CA VAL A 303 20.04 10.58 -13.46
C VAL A 303 19.80 12.01 -13.92
N PRO A 304 19.53 12.25 -15.21
CA PRO A 304 19.28 13.60 -15.72
C PRO A 304 17.92 14.15 -15.25
N LEU A 305 17.71 15.45 -15.47
CA LEU A 305 16.41 16.07 -15.27
C LEU A 305 15.38 15.52 -16.27
N PRO A 306 14.10 15.32 -15.85
CA PRO A 306 13.07 14.84 -16.74
C PRO A 306 12.63 15.90 -17.77
N PHE A 307 12.18 15.45 -18.94
CA PHE A 307 11.43 16.30 -19.86
C PHE A 307 10.04 16.61 -19.27
N ILE A 308 9.68 17.89 -19.26
CA ILE A 308 8.35 18.37 -18.83
C ILE A 308 7.76 19.21 -19.94
N PRO A 309 6.57 18.87 -20.46
CA PRO A 309 5.97 19.62 -21.55
C PRO A 309 5.65 21.07 -21.15
N GLY A 310 6.03 22.02 -22.01
CA GLY A 310 5.93 23.45 -21.76
C GLY A 310 7.02 24.03 -20.84
N LYS A 311 8.04 23.23 -20.49
CA LYS A 311 9.18 23.63 -19.65
C LYS A 311 10.53 23.30 -20.33
N GLU A 312 10.56 23.37 -21.66
CA GLU A 312 11.74 22.97 -22.44
C GLU A 312 12.91 23.94 -22.28
N GLU A 313 12.60 25.24 -22.13
CA GLU A 313 13.61 26.28 -21.99
C GLU A 313 14.41 26.10 -20.69
N ASP A 314 15.72 26.29 -20.77
CA ASP A 314 16.65 26.22 -19.64
C ASP A 314 16.66 27.53 -18.85
N THR A 315 15.54 27.83 -18.20
CA THR A 315 15.44 28.95 -17.23
C THR A 315 15.62 28.41 -15.81
N PRO A 316 16.04 29.27 -14.85
CA PRO A 316 16.15 28.86 -13.44
C PRO A 316 14.83 28.31 -12.88
N GLU A 317 13.69 28.90 -13.26
CA GLU A 317 12.35 28.48 -12.83
C GLU A 317 12.00 27.08 -13.36
N ASN A 318 12.25 26.82 -14.65
CA ASN A 318 12.01 25.53 -15.27
C ASN A 318 12.96 24.46 -14.71
N THR A 319 14.20 24.81 -14.46
CA THR A 319 15.17 23.92 -13.82
C THR A 319 14.71 23.54 -12.42
N LEU A 320 14.35 24.51 -11.59
CA LEU A 320 13.83 24.27 -10.24
C LEU A 320 12.54 23.42 -10.26
N PHE A 321 11.66 23.64 -11.24
CA PHE A 321 10.46 22.83 -11.41
C PHE A 321 10.80 21.36 -11.75
N LYS A 322 11.72 21.13 -12.70
CA LYS A 322 12.20 19.80 -13.08
C LYS A 322 12.89 19.08 -11.91
N GLU A 323 13.68 19.79 -11.11
CA GLU A 323 14.30 19.28 -9.89
C GLU A 323 13.26 18.89 -8.85
N ARG A 324 12.19 19.67 -8.68
CA ARG A 324 11.06 19.33 -7.80
C ARG A 324 10.31 18.09 -8.28
N VAL A 325 10.10 17.91 -9.59
CA VAL A 325 9.56 16.68 -10.16
C VAL A 325 10.45 15.50 -9.79
N ARG A 326 11.77 15.61 -10.00
CA ARG A 326 12.75 14.56 -9.65
C ARG A 326 12.77 14.29 -8.14
N MET A 327 12.64 15.31 -7.30
CA MET A 327 12.51 15.15 -5.84
C MET A 327 11.31 14.25 -5.50
N PHE A 328 10.13 14.48 -6.08
CA PHE A 328 8.96 13.63 -5.84
C PHE A 328 9.11 12.22 -6.38
N GLN A 329 9.89 12.00 -7.42
CA GLN A 329 10.22 10.65 -7.87
C GLN A 329 11.08 9.92 -6.83
N TYR A 330 12.10 10.58 -6.26
CA TYR A 330 12.96 10.00 -5.23
C TYR A 330 12.27 9.88 -3.86
N LEU A 331 11.30 10.73 -3.53
CA LEU A 331 10.59 10.71 -2.25
C LEU A 331 10.13 9.30 -1.84
N VAL A 332 9.59 8.54 -2.79
CA VAL A 332 9.07 7.17 -2.58
C VAL A 332 9.95 6.10 -3.23
N ALA A 333 11.11 6.46 -3.71
CA ALA A 333 12.04 5.59 -4.42
C ALA A 333 13.50 5.71 -3.92
N SER A 334 13.68 6.25 -2.73
CA SER A 334 14.97 6.28 -2.01
C SER A 334 14.79 5.85 -0.57
N ASN A 335 15.89 5.48 0.07
CA ASN A 335 15.93 4.95 1.42
C ASN A 335 16.60 5.93 2.39
N GLU A 336 16.56 5.64 3.66
CA GLU A 336 17.25 6.40 4.70
C GLU A 336 18.77 6.43 4.47
N SER A 337 19.34 5.34 3.93
CA SER A 337 20.76 5.28 3.54
C SER A 337 21.12 6.21 2.38
N ASP A 338 20.13 6.65 1.60
CA ASP A 338 20.29 7.66 0.56
C ASP A 338 20.14 9.09 1.10
N GLY A 339 19.78 9.24 2.38
CA GLY A 339 19.50 10.53 3.04
C GLY A 339 18.00 10.87 3.07
N ASN A 340 17.10 9.95 2.72
CA ASN A 340 15.66 10.19 2.80
C ASN A 340 15.19 10.15 4.27
N ASN A 341 15.13 11.32 4.88
CA ASN A 341 14.68 11.49 6.27
C ASN A 341 13.14 11.69 6.39
N GLU A 342 12.39 11.54 5.33
CA GLU A 342 10.92 11.60 5.41
C GLU A 342 10.31 10.25 5.75
N LEU A 343 10.93 9.14 5.35
CA LEU A 343 10.44 7.80 5.61
C LEU A 343 10.65 7.42 7.09
N ILE A 344 9.56 7.31 7.84
CA ILE A 344 9.59 6.92 9.26
C ILE A 344 9.54 5.40 9.38
N TRP A 345 8.64 4.75 8.66
CA TRP A 345 8.50 3.30 8.64
C TRP A 345 8.09 2.78 7.27
N GLY A 346 8.73 1.72 6.84
CA GLY A 346 8.41 1.09 5.55
C GLY A 346 9.03 -0.30 5.42
N VAL A 347 8.63 -1.03 4.39
CA VAL A 347 9.17 -2.35 4.04
C VAL A 347 10.02 -2.31 2.79
N ASN A 348 11.06 -3.14 2.76
CA ASN A 348 11.86 -3.35 1.57
C ASN A 348 11.03 -4.01 0.46
N THR A 349 11.13 -3.46 -0.75
CA THR A 349 10.46 -4.00 -1.92
C THR A 349 11.25 -5.13 -2.58
N LYS A 350 12.51 -5.34 -2.18
CA LYS A 350 13.38 -6.35 -2.78
C LYS A 350 13.10 -7.71 -2.20
N ARG A 351 12.56 -8.61 -3.00
CA ARG A 351 12.60 -10.05 -2.80
C ARG A 351 13.75 -10.68 -3.61
N MET A 352 14.27 -11.81 -3.21
CA MET A 352 15.47 -12.41 -3.83
C MET A 352 15.26 -12.81 -5.30
N GLY A 353 15.86 -12.11 -6.24
CA GLY A 353 15.89 -12.43 -7.68
C GLY A 353 15.53 -11.27 -8.61
N PRO A 354 15.67 -11.44 -9.93
CA PRO A 354 15.39 -10.36 -10.89
C PRO A 354 13.91 -9.99 -11.06
N SER A 355 12.99 -10.79 -10.51
CA SER A 355 11.56 -10.48 -10.41
C SER A 355 11.19 -9.61 -9.21
N ASP A 356 12.14 -9.10 -8.46
CA ASP A 356 11.97 -8.55 -7.12
C ASP A 356 11.58 -7.07 -7.07
N TYR A 357 11.50 -6.44 -8.24
CA TYR A 357 10.94 -5.10 -8.40
C TYR A 357 9.41 -5.13 -8.58
N TRP A 358 8.75 -6.10 -7.96
CA TRP A 358 7.34 -6.39 -8.19
C TRP A 358 6.39 -5.19 -8.12
N PRO A 359 6.45 -4.28 -7.12
CA PRO A 359 5.58 -3.11 -7.12
C PRO A 359 5.80 -2.19 -8.30
N THR A 360 7.04 -2.06 -8.76
CA THR A 360 7.43 -1.20 -9.87
C THR A 360 7.18 -1.87 -11.22
N ILE A 361 7.45 -3.15 -11.33
CA ILE A 361 7.29 -3.93 -12.56
C ILE A 361 5.82 -4.05 -12.97
N SER A 362 4.91 -4.27 -12.02
CA SER A 362 3.47 -4.34 -12.32
C SER A 362 2.91 -3.03 -12.91
N GLN A 363 3.58 -1.92 -12.67
CA GLN A 363 3.23 -0.59 -13.19
C GLN A 363 4.05 -0.21 -14.42
N ALA A 364 5.17 -0.88 -14.67
CA ALA A 364 6.07 -0.58 -15.78
C ALA A 364 5.37 -0.79 -17.14
N PRO A 365 5.78 -0.05 -18.17
CA PRO A 365 5.32 -0.25 -19.54
C PRO A 365 5.58 -1.68 -20.00
N ARG A 366 4.67 -2.23 -20.78
CA ARG A 366 4.79 -3.58 -21.35
C ARG A 366 5.99 -3.73 -22.27
N LYS A 367 6.31 -2.68 -23.02
CA LYS A 367 7.41 -2.65 -23.99
C LYS A 367 8.40 -1.55 -23.62
N ILE A 368 9.61 -1.92 -23.26
CA ILE A 368 10.66 -0.99 -22.81
C ILE A 368 11.85 -0.97 -23.75
N ILE A 369 12.41 -2.13 -24.10
CA ILE A 369 13.63 -2.22 -24.91
C ILE A 369 13.53 -3.31 -25.96
N LYS A 370 14.14 -3.11 -27.14
CA LYS A 370 14.32 -4.15 -28.17
C LYS A 370 15.67 -4.86 -27.98
N THR A 371 15.61 -6.18 -27.89
CA THR A 371 16.81 -7.03 -27.96
C THR A 371 17.08 -7.34 -29.40
N ASN A 372 18.36 -7.26 -29.81
CA ASN A 372 18.84 -7.56 -31.18
C ASN A 372 18.04 -6.81 -32.28
N GLY A 373 17.48 -5.67 -31.97
CA GLY A 373 16.73 -4.84 -32.90
C GLY A 373 15.36 -5.38 -33.34
N THR A 374 14.91 -6.52 -32.84
CA THR A 374 13.66 -7.16 -33.30
C THR A 374 12.66 -7.49 -32.20
N THR A 375 13.12 -8.00 -31.06
CA THR A 375 12.22 -8.47 -29.98
C THR A 375 12.12 -7.48 -28.87
N TRP A 376 10.88 -7.06 -28.55
CA TRP A 376 10.58 -6.21 -27.42
C TRP A 376 10.63 -6.98 -26.12
N HIS A 377 11.27 -6.38 -25.11
CA HIS A 377 11.30 -6.90 -23.75
C HIS A 377 10.87 -5.85 -22.74
N SER A 378 10.03 -6.28 -21.80
CA SER A 378 9.95 -5.73 -20.47
C SER A 378 9.82 -6.92 -19.54
N MET A 379 10.67 -7.01 -18.52
CA MET A 379 10.50 -8.04 -17.51
C MET A 379 9.22 -7.79 -16.74
N SER A 380 8.13 -8.49 -17.12
CA SER A 380 6.84 -8.44 -16.44
C SER A 380 6.21 -7.04 -16.30
N GLY A 381 6.49 -6.12 -17.24
CA GLY A 381 5.80 -4.84 -17.32
C GLY A 381 4.35 -5.05 -17.74
N TRP A 382 3.40 -4.71 -16.87
CA TRP A 382 2.00 -5.06 -17.10
C TRP A 382 1.09 -3.86 -17.33
N SER A 383 1.53 -2.67 -16.99
CA SER A 383 0.79 -1.40 -17.21
C SER A 383 -0.65 -1.37 -16.63
N PHE A 384 -1.03 -2.34 -15.81
CA PHE A 384 -2.44 -2.64 -15.54
C PHE A 384 -3.07 -1.86 -14.39
N ASN A 385 -2.26 -1.29 -13.49
CA ASN A 385 -2.77 -0.54 -12.34
C ASN A 385 -2.72 0.96 -12.64
N ALA A 386 -3.76 1.47 -13.26
CA ALA A 386 -3.75 2.76 -13.92
C ALA A 386 -4.71 3.77 -13.25
N PRO A 387 -4.28 5.05 -13.06
CA PRO A 387 -5.14 6.09 -12.51
C PRO A 387 -6.28 6.42 -13.48
N THR A 388 -7.46 6.71 -12.90
CA THR A 388 -8.63 7.13 -13.68
C THR A 388 -8.52 8.59 -14.13
N LEU A 389 -9.33 9.02 -15.09
CA LEU A 389 -9.43 10.44 -15.44
C LEU A 389 -9.89 11.28 -14.23
N ASN A 390 -10.79 10.75 -13.40
CA ASN A 390 -11.21 11.39 -12.16
C ASN A 390 -10.02 11.60 -11.21
N THR A 391 -9.14 10.63 -11.10
CA THR A 391 -7.92 10.71 -10.27
C THR A 391 -6.98 11.78 -10.78
N VAL A 392 -6.66 11.79 -12.07
CA VAL A 392 -5.72 12.77 -12.63
C VAL A 392 -6.24 14.20 -12.61
N GLN A 393 -7.57 14.38 -12.60
CA GLN A 393 -8.21 15.69 -12.42
C GLN A 393 -8.07 16.26 -11.00
N ARG A 394 -7.73 15.44 -10.01
CA ARG A 394 -7.52 15.89 -8.61
C ARG A 394 -6.14 16.47 -8.36
N PHE A 395 -5.16 16.16 -9.21
CA PHE A 395 -3.87 16.83 -9.19
C PHE A 395 -4.06 18.29 -9.61
N TYR A 396 -3.33 19.19 -8.98
CA TYR A 396 -3.47 20.62 -9.23
C TYR A 396 -2.81 21.08 -10.55
N THR A 397 -3.17 22.26 -10.98
CA THR A 397 -2.39 23.05 -11.93
C THR A 397 -1.16 23.63 -11.21
N GLU A 398 -0.25 24.26 -11.95
CA GLU A 398 0.88 25.03 -11.37
C GLU A 398 0.41 26.14 -10.43
N ASN A 399 -0.81 26.65 -10.59
CA ASN A 399 -1.41 27.68 -9.76
C ASN A 399 -1.99 27.15 -8.44
N GLY A 400 -1.86 25.84 -8.15
CA GLY A 400 -2.36 25.20 -6.93
C GLY A 400 -3.87 25.08 -6.86
N LYS A 401 -4.58 25.15 -8.00
CA LYS A 401 -6.04 24.98 -8.16
C LYS A 401 -6.36 23.69 -8.89
N LEU A 402 -7.59 23.19 -8.73
CA LEU A 402 -8.04 22.12 -9.60
C LEU A 402 -8.20 22.61 -11.05
N PRO A 403 -7.90 21.77 -12.07
CA PRO A 403 -7.98 22.19 -13.46
C PRO A 403 -9.33 22.78 -13.88
N ALA A 404 -10.42 22.32 -13.27
CA ALA A 404 -11.77 22.81 -13.58
C ALA A 404 -12.08 24.18 -12.93
N ASP A 405 -11.34 24.56 -11.89
CA ASP A 405 -11.55 25.78 -11.09
C ASP A 405 -10.44 26.83 -11.34
N ASP A 406 -9.52 26.54 -12.24
CA ASP A 406 -8.42 27.45 -12.60
C ASP A 406 -8.70 28.19 -13.92
N ASN A 407 -9.03 29.47 -13.83
CA ASN A 407 -9.33 30.31 -14.98
C ASN A 407 -8.08 30.61 -15.85
N ASP A 408 -6.89 30.44 -15.30
CA ASP A 408 -5.60 30.65 -16.00
C ASP A 408 -5.15 29.35 -16.70
N PHE A 409 -5.82 28.23 -16.45
CA PHE A 409 -5.60 26.97 -17.14
C PHE A 409 -6.40 26.91 -18.44
N TYR A 410 -6.07 25.93 -19.29
CA TYR A 410 -6.79 25.72 -20.55
C TYR A 410 -8.29 25.53 -20.34
N ARG A 411 -9.10 26.07 -21.24
CA ARG A 411 -10.55 25.87 -21.20
C ARG A 411 -10.89 24.39 -21.37
N LYS A 412 -11.91 23.93 -20.68
CA LYS A 412 -12.32 22.52 -20.70
C LYS A 412 -12.57 21.95 -22.10
N SER A 413 -13.02 22.79 -23.04
CA SER A 413 -13.19 22.43 -24.45
C SER A 413 -11.88 22.17 -25.21
N GLU A 414 -10.77 22.64 -24.68
CA GLU A 414 -9.44 22.51 -25.30
C GLU A 414 -8.60 21.40 -24.66
N TRP A 415 -9.00 20.84 -23.51
CA TRP A 415 -8.20 19.91 -22.71
C TRP A 415 -7.65 18.73 -23.52
N TYR A 416 -8.44 18.23 -24.47
CA TYR A 416 -8.11 17.04 -25.25
C TYR A 416 -7.57 17.36 -26.65
N THR A 417 -7.16 18.62 -26.90
CA THR A 417 -6.47 19.02 -28.12
C THR A 417 -4.95 18.99 -27.92
N ARG A 418 -4.20 18.87 -29.00
CA ARG A 418 -2.73 18.89 -28.98
C ARG A 418 -2.17 20.17 -28.38
N PHE A 419 -1.12 20.04 -27.62
CA PHE A 419 -0.37 21.17 -27.12
C PHE A 419 0.69 21.65 -28.13
N TYR A 420 1.47 20.72 -28.70
CA TYR A 420 2.47 21.05 -29.70
C TYR A 420 1.85 21.13 -31.11
N GLU A 421 2.47 21.96 -31.95
CA GLU A 421 2.21 21.93 -33.39
C GLU A 421 2.85 20.67 -33.99
N GLY A 422 2.17 19.99 -34.88
CA GLY A 422 2.61 18.76 -35.51
C GLY A 422 1.86 17.53 -35.07
N THR A 423 2.21 16.41 -35.65
CA THR A 423 1.64 15.09 -35.34
C THR A 423 2.74 14.06 -35.18
N SER A 424 2.52 13.06 -34.34
CA SER A 424 3.37 11.89 -34.30
C SER A 424 3.16 11.02 -35.57
N SER A 425 4.15 10.18 -35.91
CA SER A 425 3.98 9.21 -36.99
C SER A 425 2.81 8.28 -36.71
N PRO A 426 2.10 7.76 -37.74
CA PRO A 426 1.01 6.81 -37.56
C PRO A 426 1.42 5.57 -36.76
N ALA A 427 0.52 5.08 -35.91
CA ALA A 427 0.80 3.95 -35.02
C ALA A 427 1.26 2.69 -35.79
N LEU A 428 0.64 2.41 -36.94
CA LEU A 428 0.95 1.23 -37.77
C LEU A 428 2.34 1.27 -38.42
N GLU A 429 2.92 2.46 -38.58
CA GLU A 429 4.25 2.63 -39.15
C GLU A 429 5.35 2.62 -38.08
N ARG A 430 4.97 2.59 -36.82
CA ARG A 430 5.89 2.69 -35.68
C ARG A 430 6.01 1.38 -34.95
N ASP A 431 7.11 0.72 -35.11
CA ASP A 431 7.53 -0.36 -34.23
C ASP A 431 8.58 0.09 -33.20
N ASP A 432 8.86 1.38 -33.14
CA ASP A 432 9.90 2.03 -32.41
C ASP A 432 9.31 3.06 -31.43
N ILE A 433 9.44 2.83 -30.13
CA ILE A 433 8.96 3.70 -29.04
C ILE A 433 9.96 4.78 -28.66
N ASP A 434 11.06 4.92 -29.38
CA ASP A 434 12.19 5.78 -29.01
C ASP A 434 12.06 7.20 -29.54
N LYS A 435 11.14 7.42 -30.43
CA LYS A 435 11.04 8.71 -31.13
C LYS A 435 10.36 9.75 -30.26
N GLU A 436 11.11 10.81 -30.01
CA GLU A 436 10.66 11.95 -29.23
C GLU A 436 9.44 12.64 -29.85
N ASP A 437 9.19 12.51 -31.19
CA ASP A 437 8.03 13.10 -31.86
C ASP A 437 6.69 12.61 -31.30
N VAL A 438 6.66 11.53 -30.50
CA VAL A 438 5.47 11.11 -29.73
C VAL A 438 4.94 12.24 -28.84
N LYS A 439 5.82 13.14 -28.36
CA LYS A 439 5.42 14.31 -27.57
C LYS A 439 4.42 15.22 -28.28
N ASN A 440 4.38 15.20 -29.63
CA ASN A 440 3.41 15.98 -30.41
C ASN A 440 1.95 15.54 -30.16
N ASP A 441 1.73 14.38 -29.55
CA ASP A 441 0.41 13.91 -29.14
C ASP A 441 0.06 14.25 -27.69
N ILE A 442 0.88 15.02 -26.98
CA ILE A 442 0.53 15.50 -25.65
C ILE A 442 -0.65 16.47 -25.75
N ILE A 443 -1.69 16.19 -24.96
CA ILE A 443 -2.87 17.05 -24.87
C ILE A 443 -2.65 18.21 -23.87
N LYS A 444 -3.33 19.33 -24.10
CA LYS A 444 -3.26 20.52 -23.25
C LYS A 444 -3.59 20.24 -21.78
N PHE A 445 -4.47 19.29 -21.51
CA PHE A 445 -4.79 18.87 -20.14
C PHE A 445 -3.55 18.39 -19.34
N ASN A 446 -2.54 17.86 -20.00
CA ASN A 446 -1.32 17.34 -19.39
C ASN A 446 -0.19 18.40 -19.26
N VAL A 447 -0.44 19.67 -19.62
CA VAL A 447 0.55 20.76 -19.58
C VAL A 447 0.15 21.78 -18.52
N GLY A 448 1.11 22.41 -17.85
CA GLY A 448 0.83 23.37 -16.79
C GLY A 448 0.29 22.72 -15.50
N ARG A 449 0.74 21.48 -15.22
CA ARG A 449 0.35 20.73 -14.02
C ARG A 449 1.44 20.81 -12.94
N GLU A 450 1.08 20.54 -11.70
CA GLU A 450 2.00 20.51 -10.57
C GLU A 450 3.10 19.44 -10.67
N ALA A 451 4.16 19.57 -9.88
CA ALA A 451 5.32 18.68 -9.93
C ALA A 451 4.99 17.20 -9.63
N ARG A 452 4.09 16.91 -8.65
CA ARG A 452 3.68 15.55 -8.32
C ARG A 452 2.94 14.86 -9.47
N TYR A 453 2.21 15.62 -10.29
CA TYR A 453 1.58 15.08 -11.49
C TYR A 453 2.63 14.46 -12.42
N TYR A 454 3.66 15.22 -12.80
CA TYR A 454 4.73 14.72 -13.68
C TYR A 454 5.61 13.66 -13.03
N ALA A 455 5.74 13.69 -11.71
CA ALA A 455 6.51 12.67 -10.98
C ALA A 455 5.82 11.30 -10.94
N TRP A 456 4.48 11.27 -10.85
CA TRP A 456 3.74 10.06 -10.51
C TRP A 456 2.75 9.59 -11.58
N ILE A 457 2.31 10.48 -12.46
CA ILE A 457 1.38 10.16 -13.55
C ILE A 457 2.16 10.09 -14.87
N ALA A 458 1.86 9.07 -15.66
CA ALA A 458 2.32 8.96 -17.03
C ALA A 458 1.13 8.95 -17.99
N PHE A 459 1.30 9.62 -19.11
CA PHE A 459 0.27 9.85 -20.11
C PHE A 459 0.86 9.68 -21.52
N ASP A 460 0.01 9.55 -22.51
CA ASP A 460 0.44 9.42 -23.91
C ASP A 460 1.31 10.59 -24.36
N GLY A 461 2.44 10.29 -24.99
CA GLY A 461 3.45 11.28 -25.41
C GLY A 461 4.47 11.68 -24.37
N CYS A 462 4.31 11.33 -23.06
CA CYS A 462 5.26 11.74 -22.04
C CYS A 462 6.56 10.92 -22.08
N GLN A 463 7.64 11.52 -21.57
CA GLN A 463 8.84 10.80 -21.18
C GLN A 463 8.54 10.03 -19.88
N TYR A 464 8.50 8.71 -19.96
CA TYR A 464 8.19 7.86 -18.81
C TYR A 464 9.35 7.82 -17.80
N ALA A 465 10.56 7.63 -18.28
CA ALA A 465 11.79 7.65 -17.49
C ALA A 465 12.96 8.08 -18.37
N THR A 466 14.00 8.61 -17.73
CA THR A 466 15.16 9.22 -18.43
C THR A 466 16.22 8.22 -18.85
N ASN A 467 16.37 7.11 -18.13
CA ASN A 467 17.48 6.15 -18.29
C ASN A 467 17.06 4.69 -18.48
N ILE A 468 15.78 4.41 -18.53
CA ILE A 468 15.24 3.05 -18.37
C ILE A 468 15.67 2.07 -19.48
N ARG A 469 16.00 2.58 -20.65
CA ARG A 469 16.41 1.82 -21.84
C ARG A 469 17.92 1.80 -21.99
N ASP A 470 18.60 1.10 -21.08
CA ASP A 470 20.08 0.99 -21.08
C ASP A 470 20.78 2.37 -21.11
N GLY A 471 20.22 3.34 -20.39
CA GLY A 471 20.72 4.72 -20.33
C GLY A 471 20.00 5.72 -21.25
N GLU A 472 19.08 5.25 -22.08
CA GLU A 472 18.27 6.08 -22.97
C GLU A 472 16.85 6.33 -22.40
N PRO A 473 16.17 7.43 -22.77
CA PRO A 473 14.82 7.70 -22.32
C PRO A 473 13.78 6.79 -22.97
N LEU A 474 12.66 6.60 -22.29
CA LEU A 474 11.48 5.95 -22.82
C LEU A 474 10.36 6.97 -22.99
N TRP A 475 9.88 7.13 -24.22
CA TRP A 475 8.70 7.91 -24.56
C TRP A 475 7.50 6.98 -24.73
N LEU A 476 6.36 7.32 -24.10
CA LEU A 476 5.17 6.47 -24.17
C LEU A 476 4.32 6.75 -25.42
N ASN A 477 3.94 5.69 -26.12
CA ASN A 477 2.89 5.70 -27.10
C ASN A 477 1.80 4.70 -26.67
N LEU A 478 0.74 5.21 -26.04
CA LEU A 478 -0.37 4.40 -25.52
C LEU A 478 -1.43 4.09 -26.57
N LYS A 479 -1.26 4.59 -27.78
CA LYS A 479 -2.11 4.29 -28.93
C LYS A 479 -1.59 3.12 -29.76
N ASN A 480 -0.29 2.88 -29.75
CA ASN A 480 0.34 1.87 -30.60
C ASN A 480 0.30 0.47 -29.96
N SER A 481 -0.46 -0.45 -30.54
CA SER A 481 -0.62 -1.82 -30.04
C SER A 481 0.69 -2.65 -30.13
N ALA A 482 1.60 -2.32 -31.03
CA ALA A 482 2.92 -2.95 -31.10
C ALA A 482 3.83 -2.58 -29.91
N THR A 483 3.55 -1.49 -29.22
CA THR A 483 4.30 -0.99 -28.06
C THR A 483 3.47 -1.08 -26.77
N ASN A 484 2.87 0.02 -26.32
CA ASN A 484 2.19 0.09 -25.03
C ASN A 484 0.67 0.33 -25.11
N GLY A 485 0.10 0.38 -26.33
CA GLY A 485 -1.32 0.53 -26.57
C GLY A 485 -2.13 -0.76 -26.30
N TYR A 486 -3.44 -0.66 -26.47
CA TYR A 486 -4.36 -1.77 -26.30
C TYR A 486 -4.11 -2.89 -27.32
N VAL A 487 -4.17 -4.13 -26.86
CA VAL A 487 -4.16 -5.34 -27.70
C VAL A 487 -5.34 -6.21 -27.33
N LEU A 488 -6.09 -6.63 -28.34
CA LEU A 488 -7.26 -7.47 -28.14
C LEU A 488 -6.88 -8.78 -27.40
N ASN A 489 -7.62 -9.11 -26.38
CA ASN A 489 -7.44 -10.28 -25.51
C ASN A 489 -6.13 -10.29 -24.68
N ASP A 490 -5.33 -9.23 -24.69
CA ASP A 490 -4.23 -9.06 -23.73
C ASP A 490 -4.79 -8.46 -22.42
N ARG A 491 -4.07 -8.68 -21.33
CA ARG A 491 -4.37 -8.10 -20.02
C ARG A 491 -3.33 -7.06 -19.57
N ASN A 492 -2.23 -6.94 -20.31
CA ASN A 492 -1.08 -6.12 -19.95
C ASN A 492 -1.13 -4.77 -20.68
N TYR A 493 -2.16 -3.99 -20.42
CA TYR A 493 -2.32 -2.64 -20.95
C TYR A 493 -2.98 -1.74 -19.90
N THR A 494 -2.92 -0.43 -20.10
CA THR A 494 -3.66 0.50 -19.24
C THR A 494 -5.14 0.54 -19.66
N GLY A 495 -6.04 0.26 -18.71
CA GLY A 495 -7.49 0.36 -18.97
C GLY A 495 -8.05 1.79 -18.89
N THR A 496 -7.20 2.81 -18.69
CA THR A 496 -7.65 4.19 -18.42
C THR A 496 -7.09 5.24 -19.38
N GLY A 497 -6.09 4.90 -20.20
CA GLY A 497 -5.32 5.85 -21.00
C GLY A 497 -4.24 6.62 -20.25
N PHE A 498 -4.03 6.30 -18.98
CA PHE A 498 -2.95 6.80 -18.14
C PHE A 498 -2.17 5.63 -17.54
N MET A 499 -0.98 5.91 -17.01
CA MET A 499 -0.19 4.99 -16.21
C MET A 499 0.33 5.69 -14.96
N THR A 500 0.84 4.94 -13.99
CA THR A 500 1.56 5.52 -12.85
C THR A 500 3.05 5.25 -12.95
N LYS A 501 3.86 6.22 -12.47
CA LYS A 501 5.31 6.09 -12.28
C LYS A 501 5.68 6.06 -10.80
N LYS A 502 4.73 6.24 -9.90
CA LYS A 502 5.01 6.27 -8.46
C LYS A 502 5.65 4.94 -8.04
N PHE A 503 6.67 4.99 -7.21
CA PHE A 503 7.57 3.89 -6.82
C PHE A 503 8.54 3.39 -7.90
N MET A 504 8.51 3.95 -9.10
CA MET A 504 9.54 3.67 -10.10
C MET A 504 10.82 4.45 -9.74
N THR A 505 11.88 3.73 -9.45
CA THR A 505 13.16 4.40 -9.13
C THR A 505 13.71 5.10 -10.38
N PRO A 506 14.15 6.38 -10.25
CA PRO A 506 14.63 7.14 -11.41
C PRO A 506 15.88 6.55 -12.09
N ASP A 507 16.68 5.76 -11.37
CA ASP A 507 17.88 5.09 -11.88
C ASP A 507 17.63 3.71 -12.49
N ILE A 508 16.36 3.30 -12.63
CA ILE A 508 16.01 1.99 -13.19
C ILE A 508 16.49 1.85 -14.62
N LYS A 509 17.09 0.70 -14.93
CA LYS A 509 17.58 0.35 -16.26
C LYS A 509 17.22 -1.07 -16.65
N TYR A 510 16.77 -1.21 -17.87
CA TYR A 510 16.65 -2.51 -18.55
C TYR A 510 17.74 -2.56 -19.61
N ASP A 511 18.62 -3.54 -19.54
CA ASP A 511 19.64 -3.76 -20.57
C ASP A 511 19.12 -4.64 -21.72
N LYS A 512 19.92 -4.75 -22.77
CA LYS A 512 19.58 -5.55 -23.96
C LYS A 512 19.46 -7.06 -23.69
N THR A 513 19.90 -7.52 -22.51
CA THR A 513 19.74 -8.91 -22.06
C THR A 513 18.49 -9.08 -21.18
N ASN A 514 17.67 -8.04 -21.07
CA ASN A 514 16.48 -7.96 -20.22
C ASN A 514 16.79 -8.02 -18.71
N LYS A 515 18.02 -7.70 -18.31
CA LYS A 515 18.40 -7.55 -16.91
C LYS A 515 17.95 -6.19 -16.42
N VAL A 516 17.31 -6.18 -15.25
CA VAL A 516 16.87 -4.96 -14.56
C VAL A 516 17.87 -4.59 -13.48
N THR A 517 18.26 -3.34 -13.43
CA THR A 517 19.06 -2.76 -12.35
C THR A 517 18.39 -1.46 -11.87
N GLY A 518 18.59 -1.11 -10.62
CA GLY A 518 18.06 0.10 -10.01
C GLY A 518 18.18 0.03 -8.49
N ASN A 519 17.91 1.14 -7.82
CA ASN A 519 17.98 1.20 -6.37
C ASN A 519 16.89 0.32 -5.72
N THR A 520 17.20 -0.24 -4.57
CA THR A 520 16.19 -0.90 -3.72
C THR A 520 15.43 0.16 -2.95
N THR A 521 14.11 0.09 -2.98
CA THR A 521 13.25 1.06 -2.31
C THR A 521 12.47 0.43 -1.19
N ARG A 522 11.96 1.25 -0.28
CA ARG A 522 10.98 0.86 0.73
C ARG A 522 9.62 1.43 0.39
N LEU A 523 8.59 0.59 0.51
CA LEU A 523 7.21 1.07 0.48
C LEU A 523 6.91 1.77 1.80
N PRO A 524 6.52 3.04 1.79
CA PRO A 524 6.25 3.77 3.02
C PRO A 524 4.96 3.29 3.68
N PHE A 525 5.03 2.99 4.98
CA PHE A 525 3.86 2.84 5.83
C PHE A 525 3.54 4.14 6.54
N ILE A 526 4.58 4.85 6.94
CA ILE A 526 4.48 6.14 7.62
C ILE A 526 5.59 7.04 7.10
N ARG A 527 5.24 8.27 6.75
CA ARG A 527 6.17 9.33 6.41
C ARG A 527 5.71 10.68 6.94
N MET A 528 6.62 11.65 7.01
CA MET A 528 6.38 12.95 7.65
C MET A 528 5.16 13.69 7.10
N ALA A 529 4.93 13.66 5.78
CA ALA A 529 3.78 14.36 5.19
C ALA A 529 2.44 13.87 5.76
N GLU A 530 2.30 12.57 6.07
CA GLU A 530 1.08 12.05 6.69
C GLU A 530 0.82 12.69 8.05
N LEU A 531 1.87 12.91 8.86
CA LEU A 531 1.72 13.50 10.20
C LEU A 531 1.19 14.93 10.12
N TYR A 532 1.68 15.73 9.17
CA TYR A 532 1.16 17.07 8.91
C TYR A 532 -0.30 17.04 8.45
N LEU A 533 -0.64 16.12 7.53
CA LEU A 533 -2.00 15.97 7.02
C LEU A 533 -2.97 15.47 8.09
N ASN A 534 -2.53 14.57 8.98
CA ASN A 534 -3.31 14.10 10.12
C ASN A 534 -3.63 15.25 11.09
N LEU A 535 -2.63 16.09 11.40
CA LEU A 535 -2.83 17.29 12.22
C LEU A 535 -3.78 18.29 11.57
N ALA A 536 -3.60 18.57 10.28
CA ALA A 536 -4.48 19.47 9.53
C ALA A 536 -5.95 19.01 9.63
N GLU A 537 -6.19 17.69 9.47
CA GLU A 537 -7.53 17.11 9.57
C GLU A 537 -8.12 17.25 10.98
N CYS A 538 -7.33 16.98 12.03
CA CYS A 538 -7.77 17.13 13.42
C CYS A 538 -8.16 18.58 13.73
N TYR A 539 -7.33 19.55 13.36
CA TYR A 539 -7.61 20.97 13.58
C TYR A 539 -8.87 21.42 12.85
N ALA A 540 -9.03 21.03 11.57
CA ALA A 540 -10.22 21.36 10.79
C ALA A 540 -11.50 20.76 11.38
N ALA A 541 -11.45 19.49 11.84
CA ALA A 541 -12.57 18.82 12.48
C ALA A 541 -12.98 19.48 13.80
N LEU A 542 -12.04 20.10 14.49
CA LEU A 542 -12.29 20.87 15.73
C LEU A 542 -12.66 22.33 15.48
N GLY A 543 -12.72 22.78 14.21
CA GLY A 543 -13.09 24.13 13.82
C GLY A 543 -11.94 25.15 13.84
N ASN A 544 -10.70 24.70 13.97
CA ASN A 544 -9.51 25.57 13.96
C ASN A 544 -8.85 25.57 12.56
N ASN A 545 -9.52 26.23 11.62
CA ASN A 545 -9.09 26.26 10.21
C ASN A 545 -7.72 26.92 10.01
N GLY A 546 -7.40 27.95 10.79
CA GLY A 546 -6.11 28.64 10.69
C GLY A 546 -4.92 27.72 10.98
N GLU A 547 -4.97 26.96 12.08
CA GLU A 547 -3.95 25.95 12.40
C GLU A 547 -3.98 24.77 11.42
N ALA A 548 -5.16 24.37 10.94
CA ALA A 548 -5.28 23.35 9.92
C ALA A 548 -4.53 23.72 8.64
N LEU A 549 -4.72 24.94 8.13
CA LEU A 549 -4.03 25.43 6.94
C LEU A 549 -2.53 25.59 7.17
N LYS A 550 -2.11 26.03 8.35
CA LYS A 550 -0.70 26.10 8.70
C LYS A 550 0.02 24.74 8.62
N GLN A 551 -0.62 23.66 9.10
CA GLN A 551 -0.05 22.32 8.95
C GLN A 551 -0.07 21.84 7.50
N LEU A 552 -1.13 22.11 6.77
CA LEU A 552 -1.27 21.79 5.35
C LEU A 552 -0.22 22.48 4.49
N ASN A 553 0.11 23.73 4.80
CA ASN A 553 1.08 24.54 4.05
C ASN A 553 2.47 23.91 4.00
N PHE A 554 2.93 23.21 5.04
CA PHE A 554 4.23 22.50 4.97
C PHE A 554 4.29 21.52 3.79
N VAL A 555 3.21 20.78 3.52
CA VAL A 555 3.12 19.84 2.40
C VAL A 555 2.98 20.59 1.06
N ARG A 556 2.17 21.64 1.01
CA ARG A 556 1.91 22.43 -0.20
C ARG A 556 3.12 23.25 -0.63
N GLU A 557 3.82 23.90 0.30
CA GLU A 557 5.05 24.67 0.03
C GLU A 557 6.16 23.78 -0.53
N ARG A 558 6.33 22.55 0.01
CA ARG A 558 7.24 21.58 -0.59
C ARG A 558 6.84 21.23 -2.03
N ALA A 559 5.54 21.14 -2.32
CA ALA A 559 5.05 20.92 -3.68
C ALA A 559 5.24 22.13 -4.61
N GLY A 560 5.64 23.29 -4.07
CA GLY A 560 5.95 24.50 -4.82
C GLY A 560 4.81 25.51 -4.85
N PHE A 561 3.83 25.38 -3.98
CA PHE A 561 2.71 26.31 -3.87
C PHE A 561 2.95 27.31 -2.75
N ASP A 562 2.34 28.47 -2.86
CA ASP A 562 2.30 29.46 -1.79
C ASP A 562 1.46 28.95 -0.61
N GLY A 563 1.81 29.42 0.59
CA GLY A 563 1.02 29.18 1.80
C GLY A 563 -0.37 29.78 1.68
N LEU A 564 -1.36 29.09 2.22
CA LEU A 564 -2.77 29.47 2.18
C LEU A 564 -3.27 29.94 3.55
N THR A 565 -4.24 30.85 3.52
CA THR A 565 -5.05 31.30 4.65
C THR A 565 -6.53 31.05 4.37
N GLU A 566 -7.41 31.24 5.36
CA GLU A 566 -8.84 31.12 5.15
C GLU A 566 -9.41 32.10 4.10
N ALA A 567 -8.75 33.23 3.91
CA ALA A 567 -9.13 34.21 2.89
C ALA A 567 -8.93 33.71 1.43
N ASP A 568 -8.13 32.68 1.25
CA ASP A 568 -7.85 32.08 -0.07
C ASP A 568 -8.91 31.04 -0.50
N MET A 569 -9.73 30.55 0.43
CA MET A 569 -10.70 29.46 0.14
C MET A 569 -11.70 29.79 -0.98
N PRO A 570 -12.27 31.02 -1.06
CA PRO A 570 -13.16 31.37 -2.19
C PRO A 570 -12.45 31.29 -3.55
N ARG A 571 -11.15 31.66 -3.60
CA ARG A 571 -10.36 31.59 -4.84
C ARG A 571 -10.11 30.15 -5.31
N LEU A 572 -10.05 29.21 -4.38
CA LEU A 572 -9.86 27.78 -4.65
C LEU A 572 -11.17 27.04 -4.92
N ASN A 573 -12.32 27.68 -4.68
CA ASN A 573 -13.66 27.06 -4.73
C ASN A 573 -13.75 25.77 -3.89
N MET A 574 -13.10 25.76 -2.72
CA MET A 574 -13.04 24.62 -1.82
C MET A 574 -13.22 25.03 -0.36
N SER A 575 -13.82 24.18 0.46
CA SER A 575 -13.74 24.30 1.91
C SER A 575 -12.34 23.87 2.40
N VAL A 576 -11.94 24.29 3.60
CA VAL A 576 -10.69 23.84 4.23
C VAL A 576 -10.65 22.31 4.34
N VAL A 577 -11.76 21.68 4.70
CA VAL A 577 -11.89 20.22 4.81
C VAL A 577 -11.68 19.54 3.45
N ASP A 578 -12.32 20.08 2.39
CA ASP A 578 -12.16 19.51 1.04
C ASP A 578 -10.75 19.68 0.51
N LEU A 579 -10.11 20.81 0.78
CA LEU A 579 -8.73 21.06 0.42
C LEU A 579 -7.79 20.07 1.12
N ILE A 580 -7.94 19.86 2.44
CA ILE A 580 -7.14 18.87 3.19
C ILE A 580 -7.34 17.47 2.65
N ARG A 581 -8.57 17.07 2.37
CA ARG A 581 -8.89 15.77 1.79
C ARG A 581 -8.31 15.59 0.39
N ASN A 582 -8.32 16.65 -0.43
CA ASN A 582 -7.72 16.60 -1.77
C ASN A 582 -6.19 16.57 -1.70
N GLU A 583 -5.58 17.39 -0.84
CA GLU A 583 -4.13 17.37 -0.62
C GLU A 583 -3.67 16.00 -0.15
N ARG A 584 -4.39 15.39 0.81
CA ARG A 584 -4.13 14.04 1.28
C ARG A 584 -4.26 13.00 0.16
N PHE A 585 -5.26 13.13 -0.72
CA PHE A 585 -5.43 12.27 -1.88
C PHE A 585 -4.23 12.36 -2.84
N VAL A 586 -3.81 13.57 -3.19
CA VAL A 586 -2.70 13.78 -4.12
C VAL A 586 -1.37 13.35 -3.51
N GLU A 587 -1.08 13.81 -2.31
CA GLU A 587 0.19 13.55 -1.63
C GLU A 587 0.42 12.06 -1.35
N LEU A 588 -0.61 11.38 -0.84
CA LEU A 588 -0.56 9.96 -0.48
C LEU A 588 -1.09 9.04 -1.58
N PHE A 589 -1.20 9.53 -2.83
CA PHE A 589 -1.63 8.74 -3.98
C PHE A 589 -0.88 7.40 -4.03
N LYS A 590 -1.61 6.28 -4.16
CA LYS A 590 -1.05 4.92 -4.23
C LYS A 590 -0.26 4.44 -2.99
N GLU A 591 -0.37 5.10 -1.85
CA GLU A 591 0.25 4.66 -0.59
C GLU A 591 -0.75 3.92 0.33
N GLY A 592 -1.91 3.50 -0.21
CA GLY A 592 -2.88 2.69 0.50
C GLY A 592 -3.86 3.45 1.39
N HIS A 593 -3.76 4.76 1.48
CA HIS A 593 -4.62 5.56 2.36
C HIS A 593 -6.05 5.71 1.83
N ARG A 594 -6.23 5.86 0.52
CA ARG A 594 -7.52 6.20 -0.10
C ARG A 594 -8.63 5.19 0.22
N TYR A 595 -8.29 3.89 0.24
CA TYR A 595 -9.24 2.84 0.57
C TYR A 595 -9.92 3.07 1.94
N TYR A 596 -9.13 3.45 2.93
CA TYR A 596 -9.62 3.73 4.29
C TYR A 596 -10.23 5.12 4.40
N ASP A 597 -9.63 6.13 3.78
CA ASP A 597 -10.07 7.53 3.83
C ASP A 597 -11.49 7.70 3.30
N MET A 598 -11.81 7.13 2.13
CA MET A 598 -13.16 7.24 1.56
C MET A 598 -14.24 6.57 2.44
N ARG A 599 -13.86 5.53 3.19
CA ARG A 599 -14.73 4.82 4.13
C ARG A 599 -14.89 5.59 5.44
N ARG A 600 -13.78 5.92 6.10
CA ARG A 600 -13.84 6.63 7.39
C ARG A 600 -14.47 8.02 7.30
N TRP A 601 -14.35 8.71 6.17
CA TRP A 601 -15.04 9.98 5.89
C TRP A 601 -16.50 9.80 5.42
N THR A 602 -16.95 8.57 5.21
CA THR A 602 -18.29 8.21 4.70
C THR A 602 -18.62 8.79 3.32
N ILE A 603 -17.59 9.06 2.50
CA ILE A 603 -17.75 9.59 1.14
C ILE A 603 -17.72 8.50 0.05
N ALA A 604 -17.53 7.25 0.42
CA ALA A 604 -17.45 6.14 -0.52
C ALA A 604 -18.67 6.02 -1.46
N PRO A 605 -19.92 6.22 -0.99
CA PRO A 605 -21.08 6.21 -1.89
C PRO A 605 -21.02 7.27 -2.98
N GLN A 606 -20.42 8.44 -2.70
CA GLN A 606 -20.31 9.55 -3.64
C GLN A 606 -19.22 9.33 -4.69
N VAL A 607 -18.10 8.74 -4.30
CA VAL A 607 -16.93 8.58 -5.18
C VAL A 607 -16.89 7.25 -5.91
N SER A 608 -17.51 6.20 -5.36
CA SER A 608 -17.59 4.86 -5.96
C SER A 608 -18.98 4.52 -6.51
N GLY A 609 -19.83 5.51 -6.74
CA GLY A 609 -21.15 5.31 -7.36
C GLY A 609 -21.07 4.97 -8.83
N ALA A 610 -21.99 4.13 -9.31
CA ALA A 610 -22.07 3.71 -10.71
C ALA A 610 -22.12 4.90 -11.68
N GLY A 611 -21.44 4.78 -12.82
CA GLY A 611 -21.45 5.75 -13.90
C GLY A 611 -20.69 7.04 -13.62
N LYS A 612 -19.82 7.07 -12.61
CA LYS A 612 -19.09 8.28 -12.23
C LYS A 612 -17.58 8.23 -12.55
N ILE A 613 -17.07 7.12 -13.03
CA ILE A 613 -15.66 6.96 -13.34
C ILE A 613 -15.44 7.14 -14.84
N TYR A 614 -14.59 8.10 -15.16
CA TYR A 614 -14.19 8.41 -16.52
C TYR A 614 -12.75 7.95 -16.77
N VAL A 615 -12.51 7.56 -18.02
CA VAL A 615 -11.23 7.15 -18.57
C VAL A 615 -11.06 7.76 -19.96
N LEU A 616 -9.86 7.76 -20.52
CA LEU A 616 -9.69 8.00 -21.97
C LEU A 616 -10.02 6.73 -22.74
N ASN A 617 -10.42 6.87 -23.99
CA ASN A 617 -10.88 5.76 -24.81
C ASN A 617 -9.70 4.86 -25.27
N ASN A 618 -9.24 4.02 -24.37
CA ASN A 618 -8.10 3.10 -24.56
C ASN A 618 -8.53 1.64 -24.77
N ASN A 619 -9.72 1.40 -25.34
CA ASN A 619 -10.25 0.05 -25.60
C ASN A 619 -10.29 -0.27 -27.09
N LYS A 620 -9.51 0.44 -27.89
CA LYS A 620 -9.41 0.27 -29.34
C LYS A 620 -7.98 -0.02 -29.75
N VAL A 621 -7.79 -0.95 -30.67
CA VAL A 621 -6.49 -1.23 -31.28
C VAL A 621 -6.13 -0.09 -32.21
N ASP A 622 -4.94 0.49 -32.04
CA ASP A 622 -4.39 1.57 -32.88
C ASP A 622 -5.38 2.73 -33.15
N PRO A 623 -5.95 3.35 -32.08
CA PRO A 623 -6.88 4.46 -32.26
C PRO A 623 -6.16 5.69 -32.82
N THR A 624 -6.91 6.55 -33.52
CA THR A 624 -6.42 7.89 -33.86
C THR A 624 -6.20 8.73 -32.59
N PHE A 625 -5.53 9.87 -32.73
CA PHE A 625 -5.37 10.82 -31.62
C PHE A 625 -6.72 11.26 -31.03
N GLU A 626 -7.67 11.59 -31.91
CA GLU A 626 -9.00 12.07 -31.51
C GLU A 626 -9.83 10.98 -30.86
N GLU A 627 -9.75 9.75 -31.35
CA GLU A 627 -10.45 8.60 -30.76
C GLU A 627 -9.89 8.28 -29.37
N PHE A 628 -8.56 8.26 -29.20
CA PHE A 628 -7.92 7.94 -27.93
C PHE A 628 -8.21 8.99 -26.85
N ASN A 629 -8.09 10.28 -27.20
CA ASN A 629 -8.23 11.39 -26.26
C ASN A 629 -9.69 11.78 -25.98
N GLN A 630 -10.62 10.87 -26.18
CA GLN A 630 -12.04 11.05 -25.89
C GLN A 630 -12.36 10.51 -24.49
N PRO A 631 -12.83 11.34 -23.53
CA PRO A 631 -13.34 10.88 -22.26
C PRO A 631 -14.56 9.99 -22.42
N ILE A 632 -14.52 8.80 -21.86
CA ILE A 632 -15.63 7.85 -21.84
C ILE A 632 -15.87 7.34 -20.41
N LEU A 633 -17.06 6.84 -20.14
CA LEU A 633 -17.31 6.09 -18.90
C LEU A 633 -16.53 4.77 -18.93
N ALA A 634 -15.95 4.40 -17.79
CA ALA A 634 -15.32 3.10 -17.66
C ALA A 634 -16.34 1.99 -17.94
N GLU A 635 -15.92 0.94 -18.66
CA GLU A 635 -16.82 -0.18 -19.04
C GLU A 635 -17.45 -0.85 -17.82
N GLN A 636 -16.70 -0.97 -16.73
CA GLN A 636 -17.23 -1.43 -15.46
C GLN A 636 -17.17 -0.29 -14.45
N PRO A 637 -18.28 0.41 -14.21
CA PRO A 637 -18.34 1.46 -13.23
C PRO A 637 -18.19 0.87 -11.82
N LEU A 638 -17.52 1.61 -10.94
CA LEU A 638 -17.48 1.29 -9.53
C LEU A 638 -18.90 1.20 -8.97
N ARG A 639 -19.12 0.26 -8.05
CA ARG A 639 -20.41 0.08 -7.38
C ARG A 639 -20.21 0.09 -5.87
N TRP A 640 -21.12 0.78 -5.20
CA TRP A 640 -21.09 0.87 -3.75
C TRP A 640 -22.35 0.29 -3.11
N TYR A 641 -22.13 -0.49 -2.05
CA TYR A 641 -23.16 -0.95 -1.13
C TYR A 641 -22.66 -0.72 0.29
N ASN A 642 -23.54 -0.41 1.24
CA ASN A 642 -23.14 -0.12 2.63
C ASN A 642 -22.33 -1.25 3.29
N ARG A 643 -22.58 -2.50 2.92
CA ARG A 643 -21.77 -3.63 3.39
C ARG A 643 -20.27 -3.52 3.07
N LEU A 644 -19.89 -2.72 2.07
CA LEU A 644 -18.49 -2.50 1.65
C LEU A 644 -17.74 -1.48 2.50
N TYR A 645 -18.36 -0.90 3.52
CA TYR A 645 -17.61 -0.20 4.55
C TYR A 645 -16.63 -1.13 5.25
N LEU A 646 -16.98 -2.40 5.36
CA LEU A 646 -16.19 -3.46 5.97
C LEU A 646 -16.07 -4.63 4.98
N LEU A 647 -15.05 -5.46 5.16
CA LEU A 647 -15.00 -6.75 4.49
C LEU A 647 -15.60 -7.84 5.36
N PRO A 648 -16.24 -8.85 4.78
CA PRO A 648 -16.67 -9.99 5.53
C PRO A 648 -15.46 -10.89 5.87
N PRO A 649 -15.43 -11.56 7.04
CA PRO A 649 -14.58 -12.73 7.24
C PRO A 649 -14.98 -13.84 6.27
N ASP A 650 -14.07 -14.79 6.03
CA ASP A 650 -14.35 -15.93 5.18
C ASP A 650 -15.40 -16.87 5.83
N ASP A 651 -16.14 -17.63 5.01
CA ASP A 651 -17.17 -18.55 5.50
C ASP A 651 -16.64 -19.52 6.56
N THR A 652 -15.42 -20.04 6.37
CA THR A 652 -14.77 -20.94 7.32
C THR A 652 -14.61 -20.32 8.70
N GLU A 653 -14.29 -19.02 8.76
CA GLU A 653 -14.14 -18.29 10.01
C GLU A 653 -15.48 -18.04 10.69
N ILE A 654 -16.52 -17.72 9.91
CA ILE A 654 -17.89 -17.54 10.44
C ILE A 654 -18.41 -18.82 11.06
N TYR A 655 -18.18 -19.96 10.43
CA TYR A 655 -18.60 -21.27 10.98
C TYR A 655 -17.74 -21.73 12.16
N SER A 656 -16.52 -21.25 12.27
CA SER A 656 -15.61 -21.61 13.36
C SER A 656 -15.89 -20.82 14.64
N ASN A 657 -16.34 -19.60 14.54
CA ASN A 657 -16.72 -18.75 15.69
C ASN A 657 -18.16 -18.23 15.51
N PRO A 658 -19.16 -18.86 16.10
CA PRO A 658 -20.58 -18.48 15.96
C PRO A 658 -21.01 -17.33 16.87
N GLN A 659 -20.10 -16.69 17.63
CA GLN A 659 -20.42 -15.55 18.52
C GLN A 659 -20.60 -14.28 17.70
#